data_45c9f24717b831f0be2b2eb0a6425ec2
#
_entry.id   45c9f24717b831f0be2b2eb0a6425ec2
#
_cell.length_a   1.000
_cell.length_b   1.000
_cell.length_c   1.000
_cell.angle_alpha   90.00
_cell.angle_beta   90.00
_cell.angle_gamma   90.00
#
_symmetry.space_group_name_H-M   'P 1'
#
loop_
_entity.id
_entity.type
_entity.pdbx_description
1 polymer ?
#
loop_
_entity_poly.entity_id
_entity_poly.type
_entity_poly.pdbx_seq_one_letter_code
_entity_poly.pdbx_strand_id
1 'polypeptide(L)'
;MSILLVFPLVMAHIAQPLLIRQIVLYIKAQSELPVYAAYLFAIALCISAMVQAIVPQQIFFQNRRIVGVKGSIGAGKSTLLAAILGEINLVSGKLRLHVNSISYAPQSAWIFADTIRANILLGKAMDEERYKIVIKACCLDVDLQNFGEVGDLSMISDKGVNLSGGQKARISLARALYADTDLYLLDDPLAAVDPKVAKNIFDRCIGPHSLLRGKTRILVTHQTHFLVEADQMILMTYGHIEELLIEQRPTIEPSTDVLETELSDDKETDWVLNTTVTDMNSIVKNETSVDGAIKWNVWLKLFTSPPLRWFGFLLMIIFMFVNEASYDFANTWLALWSDKDEREQRSSFYAYVYLGAICSILIISIIRVAYIYYVMLCGSTYFHNQMLKGILYTSLRFFESNPSGRILNRASKDQQVLDQSLPLALIDTMQYLLLTLGSITIIGRSNPWVLLILIPLVPSVVWLRRFYMHSSRQLKRLESITRSPIYTLFSSSLDGLTSIRAFDVQEDFLNMFIERTDANSRAYFILSSTAHWFGIRLDLMASLLTLVTAVLAVALRHQIDPSTAALSITYCITLTGLFQWAIRQSAEAENFMTSAERIHEYGQLVPESQQTSNESNILIQPAEDWPSRGIIEFKDYTFRYRPELDPVLKNLNLRIESKEKIGIIGRTGKSSLLHALFRLVDQSAISGTILIDDIDIGRLSLDHLRSHLSVIPQVPVLFSGTLRYNIDPFHQFSDEECLRVLEAVQLKQLVRNHPDGLHLLVAES
;
A
#
# COMPACT_ATOMS: atom_id res chain seq x y z
N MET A 1 17.87 -9.34 -46.50
CA MET A 1 18.27 -8.08 -45.84
C MET A 1 17.82 -7.99 -44.36
N SER A 2 16.68 -8.59 -43.98
CA SER A 2 16.19 -8.60 -42.57
C SER A 2 17.06 -9.42 -41.60
N ILE A 3 17.65 -10.52 -42.03
CA ILE A 3 18.52 -11.37 -41.16
C ILE A 3 19.85 -10.66 -40.82
N LEU A 4 20.38 -9.84 -41.74
CA LEU A 4 21.63 -9.08 -41.54
C LEU A 4 21.51 -7.93 -40.53
N LEU A 5 20.28 -7.45 -40.22
CA LEU A 5 20.01 -6.39 -39.25
C LEU A 5 19.57 -6.94 -37.88
N VAL A 6 18.94 -8.13 -37.85
CA VAL A 6 18.51 -8.78 -36.61
C VAL A 6 19.71 -9.32 -35.83
N PHE A 7 20.72 -9.85 -36.51
CA PHE A 7 21.91 -10.42 -35.88
C PHE A 7 22.69 -9.40 -35.04
N PRO A 8 23.03 -8.19 -35.55
CA PRO A 8 23.68 -7.15 -34.74
C PRO A 8 22.80 -6.68 -33.55
N LEU A 9 21.48 -6.64 -33.68
CA LEU A 9 20.55 -6.24 -32.63
C LEU A 9 20.52 -7.26 -31.48
N VAL A 10 20.43 -8.55 -31.80
CA VAL A 10 20.47 -9.64 -30.81
C VAL A 10 21.85 -9.69 -30.15
N MET A 11 22.93 -9.52 -30.91
CA MET A 11 24.29 -9.47 -30.36
C MET A 11 24.47 -8.26 -29.43
N ALA A 12 23.90 -7.09 -29.77
CA ALA A 12 23.92 -5.91 -28.92
C ALA A 12 23.18 -6.14 -27.58
N HIS A 13 22.03 -6.80 -27.63
CA HIS A 13 21.28 -7.15 -26.41
C HIS A 13 22.01 -8.14 -25.49
N ILE A 14 22.71 -9.12 -26.07
CA ILE A 14 23.50 -10.10 -25.30
C ILE A 14 24.79 -9.47 -24.76
N ALA A 15 25.40 -8.55 -25.52
CA ALA A 15 26.64 -7.91 -25.14
C ALA A 15 26.47 -6.87 -23.99
N GLN A 16 25.35 -6.17 -23.91
CA GLN A 16 25.14 -5.14 -22.89
C GLN A 16 25.33 -5.63 -21.45
N PRO A 17 24.70 -6.74 -20.96
CA PRO A 17 24.92 -7.23 -19.61
C PRO A 17 26.37 -7.64 -19.36
N LEU A 18 27.06 -8.17 -20.39
CA LEU A 18 28.47 -8.58 -20.29
C LEU A 18 29.40 -7.37 -20.18
N LEU A 19 29.14 -6.31 -20.95
CA LEU A 19 29.88 -5.05 -20.91
C LEU A 19 29.68 -4.33 -19.58
N ILE A 20 28.46 -4.27 -19.09
CA ILE A 20 28.14 -3.71 -17.77
C ILE A 20 28.84 -4.48 -16.66
N ARG A 21 28.83 -5.81 -16.73
CA ARG A 21 29.53 -6.67 -15.77
C ARG A 21 31.04 -6.37 -15.72
N GLN A 22 31.68 -6.20 -16.88
CA GLN A 22 33.12 -5.89 -16.96
C GLN A 22 33.43 -4.50 -16.37
N ILE A 23 32.62 -3.51 -16.65
CA ILE A 23 32.75 -2.16 -16.08
C ILE A 23 32.60 -2.21 -14.54
N VAL A 24 31.61 -2.96 -14.04
CA VAL A 24 31.39 -3.12 -12.59
C VAL A 24 32.55 -3.85 -11.91
N LEU A 25 33.13 -4.88 -12.56
CA LEU A 25 34.29 -5.58 -12.05
C LEU A 25 35.52 -4.68 -11.99
N TYR A 26 35.70 -3.82 -12.99
CA TYR A 26 36.77 -2.83 -13.01
C TYR A 26 36.61 -1.80 -11.86
N ILE A 27 35.42 -1.25 -11.67
CA ILE A 27 35.11 -0.29 -10.58
C ILE A 27 35.35 -0.91 -9.21
N LYS A 28 35.08 -2.22 -9.04
CA LYS A 28 35.30 -2.94 -7.78
C LYS A 28 36.77 -3.32 -7.55
N ALA A 29 37.70 -2.88 -8.41
CA ALA A 29 39.12 -3.24 -8.39
C ALA A 29 39.39 -4.77 -8.38
N GLN A 30 38.47 -5.57 -8.92
CA GLN A 30 38.57 -7.02 -9.01
C GLN A 30 39.08 -7.52 -10.37
N SER A 31 39.45 -6.61 -11.29
CA SER A 31 40.02 -6.95 -12.60
C SER A 31 41.38 -6.29 -12.77
N GLU A 32 42.33 -7.05 -13.32
CA GLU A 32 43.67 -6.57 -13.68
C GLU A 32 43.71 -5.82 -15.04
N LEU A 33 42.56 -5.42 -15.57
CA LEU A 33 42.42 -4.77 -16.85
C LEU A 33 42.95 -3.33 -16.82
N PRO A 34 43.70 -2.89 -17.82
CA PRO A 34 44.20 -1.53 -17.89
C PRO A 34 43.05 -0.51 -18.12
N VAL A 35 43.26 0.74 -17.66
CA VAL A 35 42.27 1.82 -17.69
C VAL A 35 41.64 2.03 -19.09
N TYR A 36 42.40 1.92 -20.15
CA TYR A 36 41.89 2.08 -21.53
C TYR A 36 40.85 1.00 -21.90
N ALA A 37 40.94 -0.21 -21.33
CA ALA A 37 39.97 -1.27 -21.61
C ALA A 37 38.59 -0.92 -21.02
N ALA A 38 38.53 -0.28 -19.85
CA ALA A 38 37.27 0.19 -19.25
C ALA A 38 36.59 1.25 -20.12
N TYR A 39 37.35 2.17 -20.69
CA TYR A 39 36.85 3.15 -21.67
C TYR A 39 36.34 2.49 -22.93
N LEU A 40 37.04 1.47 -23.43
CA LEU A 40 36.60 0.70 -24.63
C LEU A 40 35.26 -0.03 -24.34
N PHE A 41 35.08 -0.60 -23.14
CA PHE A 41 33.81 -1.21 -22.75
C PHE A 41 32.68 -0.18 -22.65
N ALA A 42 32.95 1.02 -22.12
CA ALA A 42 31.99 2.10 -22.06
C ALA A 42 31.59 2.61 -23.46
N ILE A 43 32.57 2.76 -24.37
CA ILE A 43 32.31 3.13 -25.78
C ILE A 43 31.51 2.05 -26.47
N ALA A 44 31.85 0.77 -26.29
CA ALA A 44 31.12 -0.36 -26.89
C ALA A 44 29.66 -0.41 -26.36
N LEU A 45 29.42 -0.06 -25.10
CA LEU A 45 28.07 0.05 -24.54
C LEU A 45 27.28 1.18 -25.23
N CYS A 46 27.89 2.33 -25.45
CA CYS A 46 27.27 3.45 -26.16
C CYS A 46 26.96 3.12 -27.62
N ILE A 47 27.88 2.44 -28.31
CA ILE A 47 27.66 1.99 -29.70
C ILE A 47 26.52 0.97 -29.78
N SER A 48 26.45 0.04 -28.82
CA SER A 48 25.37 -0.94 -28.71
C SER A 48 24.01 -0.28 -28.53
N ALA A 49 23.93 0.80 -27.74
CA ALA A 49 22.71 1.59 -27.55
C ALA A 49 22.31 2.39 -28.81
N MET A 50 23.31 2.92 -29.57
CA MET A 50 23.06 3.63 -30.81
C MET A 50 22.54 2.71 -31.94
N VAL A 51 23.00 1.48 -32.03
CA VAL A 51 22.54 0.50 -33.04
C VAL A 51 21.06 0.15 -32.87
N GLN A 52 20.54 0.22 -31.64
CA GLN A 52 19.11 -0.01 -31.36
C GLN A 52 18.20 1.14 -31.83
N ALA A 53 18.73 2.31 -32.11
CA ALA A 53 17.95 3.50 -32.46
C ALA A 53 17.67 3.69 -33.98
N ILE A 54 18.19 2.83 -34.89
CA ILE A 54 18.28 3.16 -36.33
C ILE A 54 17.41 2.29 -37.25
N VAL A 55 16.18 1.91 -36.94
CA VAL A 55 15.30 1.22 -37.92
C VAL A 55 13.95 1.95 -38.09
N PRO A 56 13.63 2.48 -39.29
CA PRO A 56 12.43 3.32 -39.50
C PRO A 56 11.26 2.61 -40.18
N GLN A 57 10.02 3.02 -39.84
CA GLN A 57 8.76 2.57 -40.45
C GLN A 57 7.73 3.71 -40.62
N GLN A 58 6.84 3.64 -41.62
CA GLN A 58 5.94 4.75 -41.99
C GLN A 58 4.44 4.42 -41.91
N ILE A 59 3.68 5.22 -41.17
CA ILE A 59 2.21 5.39 -41.26
C ILE A 59 1.92 6.88 -41.44
N PHE A 60 1.06 7.29 -42.40
CA PHE A 60 0.74 8.68 -42.67
C PHE A 60 -0.61 9.08 -42.05
N PHE A 61 -0.62 10.10 -41.18
CA PHE A 61 -1.82 10.83 -40.82
C PHE A 61 -1.76 12.24 -41.44
N GLN A 62 -2.85 12.70 -42.04
CA GLN A 62 -2.95 14.06 -42.55
C GLN A 62 -3.22 15.07 -41.44
N ASN A 63 -2.56 16.23 -41.45
CA ASN A 63 -2.71 17.29 -40.49
C ASN A 63 -4.16 17.82 -40.39
N ARG A 64 -4.64 18.11 -39.17
CA ARG A 64 -5.88 18.81 -38.84
C ARG A 64 -7.18 18.04 -39.05
N ARG A 65 -7.20 16.71 -38.81
CA ARG A 65 -8.40 15.87 -39.00
C ARG A 65 -8.77 15.08 -37.74
N ILE A 66 -10.07 14.71 -37.68
CA ILE A 66 -10.55 13.73 -36.71
C ILE A 66 -10.48 12.35 -37.36
N VAL A 67 -9.66 11.48 -36.76
CA VAL A 67 -9.56 10.08 -37.14
C VAL A 67 -10.29 9.23 -36.12
N GLY A 68 -11.40 8.64 -36.50
CA GLY A 68 -12.15 7.70 -35.67
C GLY A 68 -11.64 6.27 -35.80
N VAL A 69 -11.41 5.58 -34.71
CA VAL A 69 -11.00 4.16 -34.70
C VAL A 69 -12.12 3.32 -34.06
N LYS A 70 -12.67 2.39 -34.83
CA LYS A 70 -13.73 1.47 -34.42
C LYS A 70 -13.23 0.02 -34.49
N GLY A 71 -13.75 -0.85 -33.63
CA GLY A 71 -13.47 -2.29 -33.64
C GLY A 71 -14.02 -2.98 -32.38
N SER A 72 -14.13 -4.30 -32.41
CA SER A 72 -14.55 -5.11 -31.28
C SER A 72 -13.57 -4.98 -30.07
N ILE A 73 -14.00 -5.47 -28.90
CA ILE A 73 -13.10 -5.59 -27.76
C ILE A 73 -11.98 -6.58 -28.14
N GLY A 74 -10.72 -6.21 -27.87
CA GLY A 74 -9.55 -7.01 -28.26
C GLY A 74 -9.07 -6.82 -29.69
N ALA A 75 -9.69 -5.94 -30.49
CA ALA A 75 -9.26 -5.68 -31.88
C ALA A 75 -7.91 -4.95 -32.03
N GLY A 76 -7.27 -4.51 -30.93
CA GLY A 76 -5.96 -3.84 -30.96
C GLY A 76 -6.00 -2.31 -31.00
N LYS A 77 -7.14 -1.67 -30.72
CA LYS A 77 -7.30 -0.19 -30.77
C LYS A 77 -6.33 0.56 -29.84
N SER A 78 -6.30 0.21 -28.56
CA SER A 78 -5.36 0.81 -27.59
C SER A 78 -3.92 0.44 -27.88
N THR A 79 -3.68 -0.74 -28.48
CA THR A 79 -2.34 -1.16 -28.97
C THR A 79 -1.85 -0.25 -30.10
N LEU A 80 -2.75 0.18 -31.00
CA LEU A 80 -2.43 1.17 -32.02
C LEU A 80 -1.98 2.50 -31.42
N LEU A 81 -2.71 3.00 -30.41
CA LEU A 81 -2.32 4.23 -29.71
C LEU A 81 -0.99 4.08 -28.96
N ALA A 82 -0.78 2.95 -28.31
CA ALA A 82 0.47 2.66 -27.62
C ALA A 82 1.67 2.53 -28.61
N ALA A 83 1.43 2.02 -29.81
CA ALA A 83 2.45 2.00 -30.88
C ALA A 83 2.79 3.42 -31.37
N ILE A 84 1.79 4.32 -31.49
CA ILE A 84 2.00 5.74 -31.84
C ILE A 84 2.78 6.46 -30.75
N LEU A 85 2.53 6.16 -29.48
CA LEU A 85 3.26 6.69 -28.33
C LEU A 85 4.70 6.15 -28.21
N GLY A 86 5.05 5.09 -28.96
CA GLY A 86 6.36 4.45 -28.85
C GLY A 86 6.52 3.50 -27.66
N GLU A 87 5.44 3.15 -26.96
CA GLU A 87 5.46 2.26 -25.81
C GLU A 87 5.57 0.77 -26.18
N ILE A 88 5.36 0.45 -27.47
CA ILE A 88 5.43 -0.92 -28.00
C ILE A 88 6.53 -1.02 -29.05
N ASN A 89 7.39 -2.03 -28.90
CA ASN A 89 8.42 -2.33 -29.90
C ASN A 89 7.79 -2.81 -31.21
N LEU A 90 8.15 -2.15 -32.32
CA LEU A 90 7.69 -2.52 -33.63
C LEU A 90 8.44 -3.79 -34.10
N VAL A 91 7.73 -4.86 -34.36
CA VAL A 91 8.30 -6.13 -34.86
C VAL A 91 8.69 -6.02 -36.33
N SER A 92 7.87 -5.35 -37.14
CA SER A 92 8.10 -5.10 -38.55
C SER A 92 7.35 -3.85 -39.00
N GLY A 93 7.77 -3.17 -40.09
CA GLY A 93 7.09 -2.01 -40.62
C GLY A 93 7.82 -0.69 -40.28
N LYS A 94 7.26 0.52 -40.53
CA LYS A 94 7.83 1.86 -40.22
C LYS A 94 6.74 2.82 -39.73
N LEU A 95 6.93 3.45 -38.59
CA LEU A 95 6.11 4.54 -38.09
C LEU A 95 6.87 5.88 -38.24
N ARG A 96 6.27 6.86 -38.90
CA ARG A 96 6.82 8.23 -38.98
C ARG A 96 5.78 9.20 -38.44
N LEU A 97 6.15 9.95 -37.41
CA LEU A 97 5.35 11.01 -36.87
C LEU A 97 5.96 12.35 -37.30
N HIS A 98 5.14 13.21 -37.90
CA HIS A 98 5.53 14.58 -38.29
C HIS A 98 4.87 15.58 -37.33
N VAL A 99 4.97 15.31 -36.03
CA VAL A 99 4.42 16.12 -34.94
C VAL A 99 5.49 16.30 -33.88
N ASN A 100 5.50 17.48 -33.27
CA ASN A 100 6.49 17.82 -32.24
C ASN A 100 6.02 17.49 -30.83
N SER A 101 4.70 17.38 -30.63
CA SER A 101 4.11 17.19 -29.31
C SER A 101 2.85 16.31 -29.39
N ILE A 102 2.67 15.46 -28.40
CA ILE A 102 1.56 14.51 -28.30
C ILE A 102 0.89 14.65 -26.94
N SER A 103 -0.44 14.66 -26.91
CA SER A 103 -1.24 14.51 -25.70
C SER A 103 -1.97 13.19 -25.72
N TYR A 104 -2.11 12.58 -24.55
CA TYR A 104 -2.76 11.29 -24.40
C TYR A 104 -3.80 11.33 -23.28
N ALA A 105 -5.03 10.93 -23.59
CA ALA A 105 -6.08 10.67 -22.62
C ALA A 105 -6.35 9.15 -22.61
N PRO A 106 -5.88 8.41 -21.59
CA PRO A 106 -6.02 6.96 -21.52
C PRO A 106 -7.47 6.55 -21.15
N GLN A 107 -7.86 5.33 -21.52
CA GLN A 107 -9.16 4.75 -21.20
C GLN A 107 -9.40 4.69 -19.68
N SER A 108 -8.39 4.28 -18.92
CA SER A 108 -8.41 4.38 -17.45
C SER A 108 -7.74 5.70 -17.05
N ALA A 109 -8.53 6.65 -16.58
CA ALA A 109 -8.06 7.97 -16.21
C ALA A 109 -7.03 7.90 -15.07
N TRP A 110 -5.79 8.28 -15.37
CA TRP A 110 -4.72 8.36 -14.38
C TRP A 110 -4.75 9.70 -13.65
N ILE A 111 -4.82 9.62 -12.32
CA ILE A 111 -4.83 10.76 -11.40
C ILE A 111 -3.80 10.50 -10.30
N PHE A 112 -2.95 11.47 -9.99
CA PHE A 112 -1.97 11.38 -8.91
C PHE A 112 -2.40 12.21 -7.70
N ALA A 113 -1.87 11.86 -6.53
CA ALA A 113 -2.20 12.50 -5.25
C ALA A 113 -1.60 13.91 -5.17
N ASP A 114 -2.39 14.90 -5.57
CA ASP A 114 -2.11 16.32 -5.54
C ASP A 114 -3.43 17.08 -5.75
N THR A 115 -3.42 18.40 -5.91
CA THR A 115 -4.61 19.21 -6.20
C THR A 115 -5.20 18.89 -7.58
N ILE A 116 -6.48 19.22 -7.80
CA ILE A 116 -7.12 19.12 -9.13
C ILE A 116 -6.34 19.99 -10.13
N ARG A 117 -5.96 21.21 -9.72
CA ARG A 117 -5.16 22.12 -10.52
C ARG A 117 -3.83 21.49 -10.95
N ALA A 118 -3.07 20.93 -10.02
CA ALA A 118 -1.79 20.27 -10.33
C ALA A 118 -1.96 19.11 -11.31
N ASN A 119 -3.03 18.33 -11.16
CA ASN A 119 -3.37 17.25 -12.08
C ASN A 119 -3.69 17.71 -13.51
N ILE A 120 -4.29 18.90 -13.67
CA ILE A 120 -4.61 19.46 -15.00
C ILE A 120 -3.37 20.12 -15.62
N LEU A 121 -2.63 20.91 -14.84
CA LEU A 121 -1.44 21.62 -15.33
C LEU A 121 -0.29 20.69 -15.68
N LEU A 122 -0.10 19.64 -14.92
CA LEU A 122 0.95 18.63 -15.07
C LEU A 122 2.34 19.26 -15.34
N GLY A 123 2.80 20.13 -14.43
CA GLY A 123 4.09 20.81 -14.53
C GLY A 123 4.11 22.07 -15.43
N LYS A 124 3.07 22.33 -16.24
CA LYS A 124 3.01 23.52 -17.09
C LYS A 124 2.65 24.77 -16.28
N ALA A 125 3.15 25.92 -16.75
CA ALA A 125 2.82 27.21 -16.15
C ALA A 125 1.31 27.50 -16.24
N MET A 126 0.77 28.18 -15.22
CA MET A 126 -0.64 28.55 -15.16
C MET A 126 -0.92 29.71 -16.13
N ASP A 127 -1.83 29.46 -17.07
CA ASP A 127 -2.50 30.46 -17.89
C ASP A 127 -3.98 30.48 -17.49
N GLU A 128 -4.41 31.53 -16.83
CA GLU A 128 -5.76 31.61 -16.24
C GLU A 128 -6.86 31.61 -17.29
N GLU A 129 -6.68 32.30 -18.40
CA GLU A 129 -7.69 32.38 -19.47
C GLU A 129 -7.88 31.01 -20.10
N ARG A 130 -6.79 30.39 -20.52
CA ARG A 130 -6.81 29.05 -21.10
C ARG A 130 -7.36 28.00 -20.10
N TYR A 131 -6.97 28.08 -18.84
CA TYR A 131 -7.43 27.17 -17.79
C TYR A 131 -8.95 27.24 -17.63
N LYS A 132 -9.52 28.46 -17.54
CA LYS A 132 -10.97 28.69 -17.45
C LYS A 132 -11.71 28.12 -18.66
N ILE A 133 -11.20 28.32 -19.87
CA ILE A 133 -11.77 27.77 -21.10
C ILE A 133 -11.81 26.24 -21.06
N VAL A 134 -10.69 25.60 -20.67
CA VAL A 134 -10.59 24.14 -20.60
C VAL A 134 -11.55 23.56 -19.54
N ILE A 135 -11.64 24.18 -18.36
CA ILE A 135 -12.56 23.78 -17.29
C ILE A 135 -14.02 23.81 -17.78
N LYS A 136 -14.45 24.91 -18.40
CA LYS A 136 -15.81 25.04 -18.97
C LYS A 136 -16.06 24.02 -20.07
N ALA A 137 -15.11 23.82 -20.98
CA ALA A 137 -15.28 22.88 -22.09
C ALA A 137 -15.42 21.43 -21.60
N CYS A 138 -14.66 21.03 -20.56
CA CYS A 138 -14.73 19.71 -19.95
C CYS A 138 -15.90 19.53 -18.95
N CYS A 139 -16.77 20.54 -18.80
CA CYS A 139 -17.88 20.56 -17.84
C CYS A 139 -17.42 20.24 -16.40
N LEU A 140 -16.28 20.77 -15.99
CA LEU A 140 -15.73 20.64 -14.64
C LEU A 140 -16.15 21.78 -13.71
N ASP A 141 -16.69 22.88 -14.23
CA ASP A 141 -17.15 24.05 -13.50
C ASP A 141 -18.15 23.69 -12.39
N VAL A 142 -19.14 22.88 -12.68
CA VAL A 142 -20.13 22.41 -11.70
C VAL A 142 -19.47 21.52 -10.63
N ASP A 143 -18.52 20.68 -11.01
CA ASP A 143 -17.79 19.83 -10.06
C ASP A 143 -16.96 20.68 -9.11
N LEU A 144 -16.25 21.67 -9.63
CA LEU A 144 -15.43 22.58 -8.82
C LEU A 144 -16.26 23.42 -7.84
N GLN A 145 -17.46 23.83 -8.23
CA GLN A 145 -18.43 24.48 -7.33
C GLN A 145 -18.85 23.56 -6.17
N ASN A 146 -19.04 22.28 -6.45
CA ASN A 146 -19.41 21.28 -5.43
C ASN A 146 -18.29 21.02 -4.41
N PHE A 147 -17.02 21.32 -4.73
CA PHE A 147 -15.90 21.25 -3.77
C PHE A 147 -15.82 22.49 -2.85
N GLY A 148 -16.77 23.41 -2.93
CA GLY A 148 -16.89 24.57 -2.05
C GLY A 148 -15.82 25.64 -2.29
N GLU A 149 -15.44 26.35 -1.24
CA GLU A 149 -14.49 27.48 -1.32
C GLU A 149 -13.09 27.09 -1.80
N VAL A 150 -12.70 25.81 -1.68
CA VAL A 150 -11.36 25.31 -2.07
C VAL A 150 -11.29 25.06 -3.59
N GLY A 151 -12.41 24.76 -4.24
CA GLY A 151 -12.52 24.59 -5.68
C GLY A 151 -11.47 23.66 -6.29
N ASP A 152 -10.67 24.17 -7.21
CA ASP A 152 -9.63 23.42 -7.94
C ASP A 152 -8.35 23.14 -7.12
N LEU A 153 -8.18 23.78 -5.95
CA LEU A 153 -7.12 23.47 -4.98
C LEU A 153 -7.48 22.27 -4.08
N SER A 154 -8.65 21.68 -4.26
CA SER A 154 -9.05 20.48 -3.52
C SER A 154 -8.05 19.34 -3.73
N MET A 155 -7.56 18.77 -2.62
CA MET A 155 -6.63 17.64 -2.64
C MET A 155 -7.30 16.37 -3.10
N ILE A 156 -6.70 15.71 -4.05
CA ILE A 156 -7.09 14.40 -4.53
C ILE A 156 -6.32 13.34 -3.75
N SER A 157 -7.04 12.38 -3.18
CA SER A 157 -6.42 11.25 -2.50
C SER A 157 -5.76 10.29 -3.50
N ASP A 158 -4.95 9.35 -2.98
CA ASP A 158 -4.27 8.35 -3.80
C ASP A 158 -5.25 7.66 -4.77
N LYS A 159 -4.84 7.57 -6.05
CA LYS A 159 -5.64 7.04 -7.18
C LYS A 159 -7.01 7.72 -7.36
N GLY A 160 -7.20 8.91 -6.79
CA GLY A 160 -8.44 9.67 -6.91
C GLY A 160 -9.67 8.98 -6.29
N VAL A 161 -9.51 8.23 -5.21
CA VAL A 161 -10.62 7.49 -4.55
C VAL A 161 -11.79 8.41 -4.17
N ASN A 162 -11.51 9.69 -3.89
CA ASN A 162 -12.52 10.70 -3.57
C ASN A 162 -13.24 11.29 -4.80
N LEU A 163 -12.91 10.84 -6.02
CA LEU A 163 -13.53 11.31 -7.27
C LEU A 163 -14.36 10.21 -7.92
N SER A 164 -15.49 10.59 -8.55
CA SER A 164 -16.26 9.68 -9.40
C SER A 164 -15.49 9.32 -10.68
N GLY A 165 -15.83 8.19 -11.31
CA GLY A 165 -15.22 7.77 -12.59
C GLY A 165 -15.33 8.84 -13.68
N GLY A 166 -16.48 9.51 -13.77
CA GLY A 166 -16.71 10.61 -14.71
C GLY A 166 -15.87 11.85 -14.40
N GLN A 167 -15.67 12.19 -13.13
CA GLN A 167 -14.78 13.30 -12.73
C GLN A 167 -13.33 13.02 -13.10
N LYS A 168 -12.84 11.80 -12.84
CA LYS A 168 -11.49 11.38 -13.24
C LYS A 168 -11.29 11.49 -14.75
N ALA A 169 -12.23 10.99 -15.53
CA ALA A 169 -12.18 11.06 -16.99
C ALA A 169 -12.12 12.51 -17.49
N ARG A 170 -12.94 13.40 -16.91
CA ARG A 170 -12.94 14.83 -17.27
C ARG A 170 -11.65 15.54 -16.88
N ILE A 171 -11.06 15.26 -15.72
CA ILE A 171 -9.77 15.82 -15.33
C ILE A 171 -8.65 15.32 -16.26
N SER A 172 -8.65 14.03 -16.61
CA SER A 172 -7.70 13.46 -17.57
C SER A 172 -7.80 14.10 -18.96
N LEU A 173 -9.02 14.34 -19.42
CA LEU A 173 -9.27 15.04 -20.68
C LEU A 173 -8.86 16.52 -20.60
N ALA A 174 -9.16 17.21 -19.50
CA ALA A 174 -8.75 18.59 -19.27
C ALA A 174 -7.22 18.75 -19.28
N ARG A 175 -6.49 17.82 -18.67
CA ARG A 175 -5.02 17.73 -18.76
C ARG A 175 -4.55 17.67 -20.20
N ALA A 176 -5.14 16.76 -21.01
CA ALA A 176 -4.77 16.62 -22.41
C ALA A 176 -5.03 17.90 -23.22
N LEU A 177 -6.16 18.57 -22.98
CA LEU A 177 -6.54 19.84 -23.65
C LEU A 177 -5.66 21.02 -23.22
N TYR A 178 -5.32 21.08 -21.93
CA TYR A 178 -4.49 22.17 -21.41
C TYR A 178 -3.06 22.12 -21.98
N ALA A 179 -2.56 20.93 -22.28
CA ALA A 179 -1.21 20.69 -22.81
C ALA A 179 -0.91 21.35 -24.15
N ASP A 180 -1.91 21.67 -24.98
CA ASP A 180 -1.82 22.32 -26.31
C ASP A 180 -0.78 21.69 -27.24
N THR A 181 -1.05 20.49 -27.68
CA THR A 181 -0.14 19.71 -28.50
C THR A 181 -0.61 19.65 -29.96
N ASP A 182 0.22 19.08 -30.85
CA ASP A 182 -0.10 18.94 -32.28
C ASP A 182 -0.99 17.72 -32.55
N LEU A 183 -0.82 16.64 -31.76
CA LEU A 183 -1.57 15.38 -31.88
C LEU A 183 -2.22 15.01 -30.55
N TYR A 184 -3.50 14.69 -30.61
CA TYR A 184 -4.30 14.22 -29.49
C TYR A 184 -4.67 12.76 -29.69
N LEU A 185 -4.28 11.91 -28.77
CA LEU A 185 -4.63 10.49 -28.70
C LEU A 185 -5.67 10.31 -27.60
N LEU A 186 -6.90 9.96 -27.99
CA LEU A 186 -8.06 9.90 -27.10
C LEU A 186 -8.59 8.46 -27.05
N ASP A 187 -8.30 7.74 -25.99
CA ASP A 187 -8.71 6.33 -25.81
C ASP A 187 -9.96 6.25 -24.95
N ASP A 188 -11.11 6.25 -25.60
CA ASP A 188 -12.47 6.18 -25.04
C ASP A 188 -12.73 7.16 -23.87
N PRO A 189 -12.38 8.45 -24.00
CA PRO A 189 -12.41 9.42 -22.91
C PRO A 189 -13.82 9.73 -22.37
N LEU A 190 -14.86 9.31 -23.08
CA LEU A 190 -16.27 9.57 -22.76
C LEU A 190 -16.99 8.35 -22.17
N ALA A 191 -16.34 7.19 -22.04
CA ALA A 191 -16.97 5.95 -21.60
C ALA A 191 -17.58 6.02 -20.19
N ALA A 192 -16.93 6.73 -19.28
CA ALA A 192 -17.33 6.86 -17.87
C ALA A 192 -18.24 8.08 -17.60
N VAL A 193 -18.68 8.79 -18.65
CA VAL A 193 -19.42 10.06 -18.53
C VAL A 193 -20.86 9.85 -18.94
N ASP A 194 -21.80 10.54 -18.26
CA ASP A 194 -23.23 10.51 -18.61
C ASP A 194 -23.46 10.95 -20.07
N PRO A 195 -24.39 10.33 -20.82
CA PRO A 195 -24.57 10.58 -22.25
C PRO A 195 -24.81 12.06 -22.62
N LYS A 196 -25.55 12.82 -21.79
CA LYS A 196 -25.78 14.26 -21.99
C LYS A 196 -24.50 15.08 -21.83
N VAL A 197 -23.72 14.78 -20.80
CA VAL A 197 -22.43 15.45 -20.54
C VAL A 197 -21.40 15.03 -21.58
N ALA A 198 -21.37 13.76 -21.98
CA ALA A 198 -20.49 13.26 -23.03
C ALA A 198 -20.71 13.98 -24.37
N LYS A 199 -21.98 14.25 -24.74
CA LYS A 199 -22.31 15.02 -25.94
C LYS A 199 -21.78 16.45 -25.84
N ASN A 200 -21.99 17.14 -24.71
CA ASN A 200 -21.52 18.51 -24.52
C ASN A 200 -19.97 18.57 -24.57
N ILE A 201 -19.27 17.59 -23.98
CA ILE A 201 -17.81 17.51 -24.03
C ILE A 201 -17.35 17.24 -25.48
N PHE A 202 -18.02 16.35 -26.20
CA PHE A 202 -17.67 16.08 -27.58
C PHE A 202 -17.80 17.34 -28.43
N ASP A 203 -18.92 18.03 -28.35
CA ASP A 203 -19.21 19.25 -29.13
C ASP A 203 -18.24 20.39 -28.80
N ARG A 204 -17.87 20.57 -27.51
CA ARG A 204 -16.99 21.66 -27.04
C ARG A 204 -15.49 21.33 -27.16
N CYS A 205 -15.09 20.05 -26.98
CA CYS A 205 -13.68 19.67 -26.90
C CYS A 205 -13.16 18.95 -28.14
N ILE A 206 -13.91 17.98 -28.69
CA ILE A 206 -13.40 17.00 -29.67
C ILE A 206 -13.96 17.23 -31.07
N GLY A 207 -15.19 17.61 -31.21
CA GLY A 207 -15.95 17.71 -32.46
C GLY A 207 -15.35 18.68 -33.51
N PRO A 208 -15.94 18.79 -34.70
CA PRO A 208 -15.38 19.60 -35.80
C PRO A 208 -15.26 21.10 -35.49
N HIS A 209 -16.16 21.62 -34.65
CA HIS A 209 -16.23 23.05 -34.26
C HIS A 209 -15.72 23.32 -32.83
N SER A 210 -14.97 22.39 -32.24
CA SER A 210 -14.52 22.39 -30.87
C SER A 210 -13.20 23.14 -30.65
N LEU A 211 -12.74 23.19 -29.38
CA LEU A 211 -11.41 23.73 -29.01
C LEU A 211 -10.26 23.10 -29.79
N LEU A 212 -10.37 21.81 -30.15
CA LEU A 212 -9.36 21.11 -30.93
C LEU A 212 -9.51 21.28 -32.45
N ARG A 213 -10.39 22.18 -32.93
CA ARG A 213 -10.46 22.45 -34.36
C ARG A 213 -9.06 22.88 -34.86
N GLY A 214 -8.62 22.32 -35.98
CA GLY A 214 -7.28 22.62 -36.50
C GLY A 214 -6.14 21.80 -35.89
N LYS A 215 -6.41 20.92 -34.96
CA LYS A 215 -5.45 19.93 -34.41
C LYS A 215 -5.79 18.52 -34.92
N THR A 216 -4.80 17.65 -35.00
CA THR A 216 -5.01 16.24 -35.37
C THR A 216 -5.45 15.46 -34.13
N ARG A 217 -6.54 14.71 -34.24
CA ARG A 217 -7.15 13.93 -33.15
C ARG A 217 -7.40 12.49 -33.60
N ILE A 218 -6.93 11.53 -32.85
CA ILE A 218 -7.28 10.13 -33.02
C ILE A 218 -8.19 9.74 -31.87
N LEU A 219 -9.46 9.50 -32.19
CA LEU A 219 -10.49 9.13 -31.23
C LEU A 219 -10.81 7.64 -31.35
N VAL A 220 -10.48 6.89 -30.35
CA VAL A 220 -10.94 5.53 -30.12
C VAL A 220 -12.20 5.61 -29.26
N THR A 221 -13.32 5.04 -29.69
CA THR A 221 -14.51 4.96 -28.84
C THR A 221 -15.43 3.80 -29.24
N HIS A 222 -16.15 3.29 -28.25
CA HIS A 222 -17.23 2.32 -28.47
C HIS A 222 -18.56 3.00 -28.80
N GLN A 223 -18.69 4.30 -28.58
CA GLN A 223 -19.89 5.11 -28.86
C GLN A 223 -19.88 5.57 -30.32
N THR A 224 -20.38 4.73 -31.20
CA THR A 224 -20.29 4.91 -32.65
C THR A 224 -20.96 6.18 -33.20
N HIS A 225 -21.92 6.76 -32.48
CA HIS A 225 -22.60 8.01 -32.88
C HIS A 225 -21.64 9.21 -32.93
N PHE A 226 -20.59 9.24 -32.12
CA PHE A 226 -19.55 10.29 -32.21
C PHE A 226 -18.60 10.12 -33.40
N LEU A 227 -18.48 8.89 -33.91
CA LEU A 227 -17.60 8.62 -35.05
C LEU A 227 -18.19 9.05 -36.39
N VAL A 228 -19.51 9.33 -36.45
CA VAL A 228 -20.16 9.84 -37.64
C VAL A 228 -19.61 11.22 -38.05
N GLU A 229 -19.07 11.97 -37.09
CA GLU A 229 -18.47 13.28 -37.34
C GLU A 229 -16.97 13.22 -37.66
N ALA A 230 -16.38 12.04 -37.73
CA ALA A 230 -14.97 11.88 -38.05
C ALA A 230 -14.71 12.08 -39.56
N ASP A 231 -13.59 12.74 -39.88
CA ASP A 231 -13.14 12.96 -41.26
C ASP A 231 -12.62 11.68 -41.92
N GLN A 232 -12.10 10.76 -41.06
CA GLN A 232 -11.56 9.47 -41.48
C GLN A 232 -11.94 8.41 -40.44
N MET A 233 -12.41 7.25 -40.89
CA MET A 233 -12.73 6.13 -40.01
C MET A 233 -11.86 4.92 -40.33
N ILE A 234 -11.30 4.32 -39.30
CA ILE A 234 -10.49 3.11 -39.35
C ILE A 234 -11.25 1.98 -38.65
N LEU A 235 -11.56 0.90 -39.37
CA LEU A 235 -12.13 -0.31 -38.82
C LEU A 235 -11.02 -1.32 -38.53
N MET A 236 -10.92 -1.74 -37.27
CA MET A 236 -9.94 -2.73 -36.82
C MET A 236 -10.60 -4.04 -36.42
N THR A 237 -10.08 -5.15 -36.95
CA THR A 237 -10.52 -6.50 -36.62
C THR A 237 -9.29 -7.41 -36.45
N TYR A 238 -9.15 -8.06 -35.30
CA TYR A 238 -8.03 -8.97 -34.95
C TYR A 238 -6.62 -8.39 -35.24
N GLY A 239 -6.43 -7.10 -34.96
CA GLY A 239 -5.14 -6.43 -35.16
C GLY A 239 -4.88 -5.97 -36.62
N HIS A 240 -5.81 -6.17 -37.53
CA HIS A 240 -5.72 -5.72 -38.93
C HIS A 240 -6.66 -4.53 -39.17
N ILE A 241 -6.27 -3.63 -40.04
CA ILE A 241 -7.13 -2.59 -40.60
C ILE A 241 -7.87 -3.17 -41.78
N GLU A 242 -9.19 -3.37 -41.63
CA GLU A 242 -10.04 -3.94 -42.69
C GLU A 242 -10.53 -2.88 -43.69
N GLU A 243 -10.86 -1.68 -43.16
CA GLU A 243 -11.49 -0.65 -43.99
C GLU A 243 -11.01 0.74 -43.58
N LEU A 244 -10.78 1.60 -44.55
CA LEU A 244 -10.39 2.99 -44.36
C LEU A 244 -11.37 3.85 -45.15
N LEU A 245 -12.44 4.32 -44.45
CA LEU A 245 -13.46 5.18 -45.03
C LEU A 245 -13.01 6.64 -44.90
N ILE A 246 -12.88 7.30 -46.05
CA ILE A 246 -12.56 8.73 -46.15
C ILE A 246 -13.81 9.44 -46.64
N GLU A 247 -14.55 10.15 -45.76
CA GLU A 247 -15.58 11.07 -46.16
C GLU A 247 -14.96 12.41 -46.59
N GLN A 248 -15.16 12.78 -47.87
CA GLN A 248 -14.77 14.10 -48.38
C GLN A 248 -15.89 15.09 -47.94
N ARG A 249 -15.74 15.79 -46.84
CA ARG A 249 -16.54 16.96 -46.53
C ARG A 249 -15.96 18.19 -47.24
N PRO A 250 -16.81 19.09 -47.79
CA PRO A 250 -16.32 20.34 -48.38
C PRO A 250 -15.66 21.19 -47.27
N THR A 251 -14.50 21.71 -47.59
CA THR A 251 -13.74 22.63 -46.72
C THR A 251 -14.51 23.91 -46.55
N ILE A 252 -15.15 24.08 -45.39
CA ILE A 252 -15.75 25.35 -44.99
C ILE A 252 -14.64 26.19 -44.40
N GLU A 253 -14.36 27.34 -45.04
CA GLU A 253 -13.35 28.30 -44.53
C GLU A 253 -13.77 28.80 -43.12
N PRO A 254 -12.81 29.00 -42.21
CA PRO A 254 -13.09 29.30 -40.81
C PRO A 254 -13.53 30.75 -40.64
N SER A 255 -14.78 30.97 -40.27
CA SER A 255 -15.17 32.22 -39.62
C SER A 255 -14.77 32.14 -38.14
N THR A 256 -13.94 33.05 -37.72
CA THR A 256 -13.27 33.13 -36.41
C THR A 256 -14.22 33.50 -35.26
N ASP A 257 -15.45 33.91 -35.51
CA ASP A 257 -16.26 34.68 -34.55
C ASP A 257 -17.35 33.88 -33.80
N VAL A 258 -17.55 32.59 -34.07
CA VAL A 258 -18.72 31.87 -33.52
C VAL A 258 -18.46 31.22 -32.14
N LEU A 259 -17.20 30.86 -31.81
CA LEU A 259 -16.92 30.16 -30.55
C LEU A 259 -16.77 31.10 -29.35
N GLU A 260 -16.31 32.33 -29.57
CA GLU A 260 -16.16 33.32 -28.48
C GLU A 260 -17.53 33.88 -28.02
N THR A 261 -18.51 33.91 -28.92
CA THR A 261 -19.87 34.44 -28.63
C THR A 261 -20.75 33.43 -27.89
N GLU A 262 -20.66 32.13 -28.16
CA GLU A 262 -21.50 31.13 -27.48
C GLU A 262 -21.02 30.77 -26.05
N LEU A 263 -19.72 31.03 -25.74
CA LEU A 263 -19.17 30.84 -24.40
C LEU A 263 -19.43 32.04 -23.47
N SER A 264 -19.85 33.20 -24.03
CA SER A 264 -20.08 34.44 -23.26
C SER A 264 -21.49 34.62 -22.74
N ASP A 265 -22.48 33.85 -23.24
CA ASP A 265 -23.91 34.03 -22.89
C ASP A 265 -24.43 33.21 -21.70
N ASP A 266 -23.61 32.30 -21.13
CA ASP A 266 -23.94 31.68 -19.84
C ASP A 266 -23.53 32.64 -18.71
N LYS A 267 -24.48 33.06 -17.89
CA LYS A 267 -24.32 33.94 -16.72
C LYS A 267 -22.99 33.71 -16.01
N GLU A 268 -22.16 34.75 -15.98
CA GLU A 268 -20.93 34.81 -15.19
C GLU A 268 -21.21 34.40 -13.75
N THR A 269 -20.87 33.18 -13.43
CA THR A 269 -20.65 32.77 -12.05
C THR A 269 -19.16 32.91 -11.78
N ASP A 270 -18.78 34.06 -11.20
CA ASP A 270 -17.44 34.31 -10.69
C ASP A 270 -17.13 33.32 -9.58
N TRP A 271 -16.43 32.22 -9.92
CA TRP A 271 -15.78 31.42 -8.89
C TRP A 271 -14.39 32.01 -8.63
N VAL A 272 -14.21 32.43 -7.38
CA VAL A 272 -13.00 33.11 -6.92
C VAL A 272 -11.87 32.09 -6.74
N LEU A 273 -10.72 32.35 -7.37
CA LEU A 273 -9.48 31.64 -7.17
C LEU A 273 -8.95 31.95 -5.75
N ASN A 274 -9.30 31.12 -4.78
CA ASN A 274 -8.78 31.29 -3.41
C ASN A 274 -7.38 30.68 -3.25
N THR A 275 -6.51 31.43 -2.59
CA THR A 275 -5.08 31.09 -2.37
C THR A 275 -4.78 30.43 -1.03
N THR A 276 -5.78 30.17 -0.19
CA THR A 276 -5.57 29.59 1.16
C THR A 276 -6.16 28.20 1.29
N VAL A 277 -5.29 27.24 1.58
CA VAL A 277 -5.67 25.84 1.86
C VAL A 277 -6.16 25.75 3.31
N THR A 278 -7.45 25.55 3.51
CA THR A 278 -8.00 25.11 4.79
C THR A 278 -8.23 23.60 4.75
N ASP A 279 -7.73 22.90 5.77
CA ASP A 279 -7.88 21.44 5.94
C ASP A 279 -9.37 21.04 5.96
N MET A 280 -9.84 20.49 4.87
CA MET A 280 -11.14 19.82 4.86
C MET A 280 -10.98 18.37 5.36
N ASN A 281 -11.75 18.04 6.39
CA ASN A 281 -11.86 16.73 7.04
C ASN A 281 -11.93 15.59 6.02
N SER A 282 -10.82 14.85 5.89
CA SER A 282 -10.76 13.63 5.10
C SER A 282 -11.67 12.57 5.73
N ILE A 283 -12.52 11.94 4.92
CA ILE A 283 -13.37 10.80 5.31
C ILE A 283 -12.52 9.62 5.83
N VAL A 284 -11.29 9.55 5.37
CA VAL A 284 -10.28 8.59 5.84
C VAL A 284 -9.73 9.09 7.17
N LYS A 285 -10.03 8.39 8.24
CA LYS A 285 -9.40 8.66 9.55
C LYS A 285 -7.89 8.59 9.41
N ASN A 286 -7.22 9.69 9.75
CA ASN A 286 -5.77 9.67 9.90
C ASN A 286 -5.39 8.55 10.87
N GLU A 287 -4.28 7.87 10.58
CA GLU A 287 -3.78 6.83 11.48
C GLU A 287 -3.46 7.47 12.83
N THR A 288 -4.37 7.31 13.79
CA THR A 288 -4.13 7.76 15.15
C THR A 288 -3.10 6.83 15.76
N SER A 289 -1.84 7.27 15.79
CA SER A 289 -0.91 6.66 16.73
C SER A 289 -1.39 7.05 18.13
N VAL A 290 -1.71 6.08 18.94
CA VAL A 290 -1.98 6.32 20.36
C VAL A 290 -0.74 6.99 20.94
N ASP A 291 -0.85 8.25 21.33
CA ASP A 291 0.22 8.98 22.00
C ASP A 291 0.40 8.38 23.39
N GLY A 292 1.48 7.62 23.61
CA GLY A 292 1.78 7.04 24.92
C GLY A 292 2.70 5.81 24.85
N ALA A 293 3.08 5.32 26.03
CA ALA A 293 3.74 4.03 26.18
C ALA A 293 2.73 2.91 25.94
N ILE A 294 3.18 1.83 25.30
CA ILE A 294 2.36 0.66 25.00
C ILE A 294 1.81 0.07 26.29
N LYS A 295 0.52 -0.24 26.28
CA LYS A 295 -0.18 -0.79 27.46
C LYS A 295 0.44 -2.13 27.88
N TRP A 296 0.76 -2.28 29.16
CA TRP A 296 1.29 -3.52 29.74
C TRP A 296 0.43 -4.75 29.42
N ASN A 297 -0.86 -4.56 29.24
CA ASN A 297 -1.77 -5.65 28.87
C ASN A 297 -1.43 -6.30 27.52
N VAL A 298 -0.92 -5.54 26.53
CA VAL A 298 -0.51 -6.09 25.22
C VAL A 298 0.75 -6.95 25.37
N TRP A 299 1.73 -6.48 26.17
CA TRP A 299 2.92 -7.26 26.50
C TRP A 299 2.55 -8.58 27.18
N LEU A 300 1.74 -8.54 28.24
CA LEU A 300 1.33 -9.74 28.96
C LEU A 300 0.57 -10.71 28.06
N LYS A 301 -0.36 -10.24 27.23
CA LYS A 301 -1.10 -11.09 26.31
C LYS A 301 -0.20 -11.79 25.31
N LEU A 302 0.84 -11.12 24.81
CA LEU A 302 1.79 -11.74 23.89
C LEU A 302 2.49 -12.95 24.52
N PHE A 303 2.99 -12.81 25.74
CA PHE A 303 3.71 -13.87 26.44
C PHE A 303 2.80 -14.94 27.07
N THR A 304 1.55 -14.58 27.39
CA THR A 304 0.60 -15.51 28.04
C THR A 304 -0.47 -16.05 27.11
N SER A 305 -0.20 -16.03 25.81
CA SER A 305 -1.12 -16.59 24.80
C SER A 305 -1.26 -18.11 24.88
N PRO A 306 -2.42 -18.66 24.51
CA PRO A 306 -2.59 -20.12 24.40
C PRO A 306 -1.58 -20.73 23.41
N PRO A 307 -1.13 -21.99 23.58
CA PRO A 307 -1.62 -22.95 24.58
C PRO A 307 -0.94 -22.83 25.96
N LEU A 308 0.26 -22.22 26.04
CA LEU A 308 1.12 -22.26 27.21
C LEU A 308 0.68 -21.33 28.36
N ARG A 309 0.03 -20.22 28.04
CA ARG A 309 -0.44 -19.22 29.03
C ARG A 309 0.68 -18.78 29.99
N TRP A 310 0.35 -18.61 31.28
CA TRP A 310 1.28 -18.20 32.33
C TRP A 310 2.41 -19.20 32.58
N PHE A 311 2.19 -20.51 32.35
CA PHE A 311 3.22 -21.53 32.52
C PHE A 311 4.37 -21.31 31.51
N GLY A 312 4.03 -21.00 30.26
CA GLY A 312 5.04 -20.70 29.23
C GLY A 312 5.91 -19.50 29.58
N PHE A 313 5.29 -18.43 30.07
CA PHE A 313 5.99 -17.22 30.50
C PHE A 313 6.92 -17.48 31.68
N LEU A 314 6.44 -18.19 32.71
CA LEU A 314 7.24 -18.51 33.91
C LEU A 314 8.46 -19.36 33.54
N LEU A 315 8.24 -20.40 32.74
CA LEU A 315 9.33 -21.29 32.31
C LEU A 315 10.37 -20.56 31.44
N MET A 316 9.94 -19.61 30.60
CA MET A 316 10.81 -18.75 29.85
C MET A 316 11.75 -17.94 30.77
N ILE A 317 11.18 -17.31 31.80
CA ILE A 317 11.96 -16.56 32.80
C ILE A 317 12.95 -17.49 33.51
N ILE A 318 12.53 -18.70 33.91
CA ILE A 318 13.41 -19.68 34.57
C ILE A 318 14.61 -20.04 33.67
N PHE A 319 14.38 -20.37 32.39
CA PHE A 319 15.48 -20.69 31.46
C PHE A 319 16.45 -19.52 31.29
N MET A 320 15.96 -18.29 31.32
CA MET A 320 16.81 -17.12 31.22
C MET A 320 17.72 -16.97 32.44
N PHE A 321 17.17 -17.11 33.66
CA PHE A 321 17.95 -17.03 34.89
C PHE A 321 18.93 -18.18 35.05
N VAL A 322 18.54 -19.41 34.70
CA VAL A 322 19.41 -20.59 34.76
C VAL A 322 20.59 -20.45 33.80
N ASN A 323 20.36 -19.93 32.59
CA ASN A 323 21.45 -19.68 31.65
C ASN A 323 22.44 -18.66 32.19
N GLU A 324 21.97 -17.56 32.75
CA GLU A 324 22.82 -16.50 33.32
C GLU A 324 23.57 -17.00 34.52
N ALA A 325 22.91 -17.69 35.45
CA ALA A 325 23.59 -18.30 36.61
C ALA A 325 24.69 -19.32 36.21
N SER A 326 24.45 -20.08 35.13
CA SER A 326 25.48 -21.01 34.60
C SER A 326 26.68 -20.27 34.02
N TYR A 327 26.44 -19.13 33.34
CA TYR A 327 27.50 -18.28 32.79
C TYR A 327 28.32 -17.64 33.91
N ASP A 328 27.70 -17.06 34.92
CA ASP A 328 28.35 -16.46 36.07
C ASP A 328 29.12 -17.49 36.91
N PHE A 329 28.55 -18.69 37.04
CA PHE A 329 29.22 -19.80 37.69
C PHE A 329 30.52 -20.18 36.97
N ALA A 330 30.52 -20.35 35.66
CA ALA A 330 31.71 -20.72 34.89
C ALA A 330 32.83 -19.68 35.02
N ASN A 331 32.51 -18.40 34.98
CA ASN A 331 33.48 -17.31 35.15
C ASN A 331 34.01 -17.23 36.57
N THR A 332 33.18 -17.40 37.57
CA THR A 332 33.59 -17.42 38.99
C THR A 332 34.43 -18.65 39.28
N TRP A 333 34.10 -19.83 38.72
CA TRP A 333 34.85 -21.05 38.84
C TRP A 333 36.27 -20.91 38.25
N LEU A 334 36.39 -20.27 37.10
CA LEU A 334 37.64 -20.00 36.45
C LEU A 334 38.55 -19.10 37.33
N ALA A 335 37.94 -18.04 37.90
CA ALA A 335 38.67 -17.17 38.83
C ALA A 335 39.16 -17.92 40.07
N LEU A 336 38.28 -18.75 40.69
CA LEU A 336 38.64 -19.60 41.81
C LEU A 336 39.76 -20.60 41.45
N TRP A 337 39.71 -21.20 40.26
CA TRP A 337 40.75 -22.13 39.79
C TRP A 337 42.07 -21.43 39.58
N SER A 338 42.08 -20.21 39.05
CA SER A 338 43.30 -19.42 38.84
C SER A 338 43.98 -18.95 40.16
N ASP A 339 43.21 -18.89 41.24
CA ASP A 339 43.70 -18.43 42.57
C ASP A 339 44.25 -19.56 43.44
N LYS A 340 44.21 -20.81 42.97
CA LYS A 340 44.71 -21.99 43.66
C LYS A 340 46.25 -22.16 43.49
N ASP A 341 46.89 -22.87 44.43
CA ASP A 341 48.32 -23.21 44.35
C ASP A 341 48.62 -24.05 43.09
N GLU A 342 49.82 -23.95 42.54
CA GLU A 342 50.26 -24.67 41.33
C GLU A 342 49.93 -26.17 41.35
N ARG A 343 50.01 -26.81 42.55
CA ARG A 343 49.69 -28.24 42.69
C ARG A 343 48.26 -28.55 42.55
N GLU A 344 47.35 -27.69 43.06
CA GLU A 344 45.93 -27.83 42.96
C GLU A 344 45.47 -27.45 41.57
N GLN A 345 46.05 -26.42 40.93
CA GLN A 345 45.73 -26.01 39.55
C GLN A 345 45.95 -27.10 38.52
N ARG A 346 46.98 -28.00 38.77
CA ARG A 346 47.22 -29.16 37.89
C ARG A 346 46.21 -30.29 38.04
N SER A 347 45.29 -30.22 39.00
CA SER A 347 44.26 -31.22 39.17
C SER A 347 43.23 -31.20 38.01
N SER A 348 43.05 -32.33 37.39
CA SER A 348 42.04 -32.51 36.32
C SER A 348 40.62 -32.22 36.77
N PHE A 349 40.33 -32.23 38.07
CA PHE A 349 38.99 -31.93 38.63
C PHE A 349 38.49 -30.54 38.23
N TYR A 350 39.29 -29.50 38.37
CA TYR A 350 38.89 -28.14 38.03
C TYR A 350 38.60 -27.98 36.53
N ALA A 351 39.43 -28.64 35.70
CA ALA A 351 39.21 -28.64 34.25
C ALA A 351 37.95 -29.36 33.84
N TYR A 352 37.61 -30.52 34.45
CA TYR A 352 36.39 -31.24 34.15
C TYR A 352 35.14 -30.48 34.60
N VAL A 353 35.17 -29.84 35.77
CA VAL A 353 34.04 -28.99 36.23
C VAL A 353 33.84 -27.81 35.29
N TYR A 354 34.90 -27.13 34.86
CA TYR A 354 34.82 -26.01 33.91
C TYR A 354 34.28 -26.48 32.56
N LEU A 355 34.77 -27.61 32.03
CA LEU A 355 34.27 -28.19 30.80
C LEU A 355 32.80 -28.53 30.92
N GLY A 356 32.37 -29.14 32.04
CA GLY A 356 30.96 -29.43 32.32
C GLY A 356 30.11 -28.16 32.37
N ALA A 357 30.60 -27.06 32.95
CA ALA A 357 29.94 -25.78 32.99
C ALA A 357 29.76 -25.20 31.58
N ILE A 358 30.80 -25.20 30.74
CA ILE A 358 30.73 -24.73 29.35
C ILE A 358 29.70 -25.56 28.51
N CYS A 359 29.76 -26.90 28.64
CA CYS A 359 28.82 -27.78 27.96
C CYS A 359 27.38 -27.52 28.43
N SER A 360 27.14 -27.28 29.73
CA SER A 360 25.80 -26.93 30.24
C SER A 360 25.29 -25.60 29.71
N ILE A 361 26.17 -24.57 29.66
CA ILE A 361 25.82 -23.27 29.06
C ILE A 361 25.39 -23.44 27.61
N LEU A 362 26.11 -24.21 26.80
CA LEU A 362 25.78 -24.44 25.40
C LEU A 362 24.38 -25.08 25.24
N ILE A 363 24.14 -26.16 26.00
CA ILE A 363 22.88 -26.89 25.96
C ILE A 363 21.72 -26.00 26.42
N ILE A 364 21.85 -25.34 27.55
CA ILE A 364 20.82 -24.46 28.11
C ILE A 364 20.56 -23.30 27.20
N SER A 365 21.58 -22.68 26.56
CA SER A 365 21.40 -21.59 25.60
C SER A 365 20.57 -22.00 24.38
N ILE A 366 20.82 -23.18 23.81
CA ILE A 366 20.08 -23.70 22.68
C ILE A 366 18.61 -23.91 23.07
N ILE A 367 18.37 -24.58 24.22
CA ILE A 367 17.01 -24.85 24.70
C ILE A 367 16.29 -23.53 24.99
N ARG A 368 16.94 -22.59 25.64
CA ARG A 368 16.39 -21.27 25.97
C ARG A 368 15.94 -20.52 24.72
N VAL A 369 16.83 -20.40 23.73
CA VAL A 369 16.52 -19.65 22.50
C VAL A 369 15.35 -20.32 21.77
N ALA A 370 15.39 -21.65 21.57
CA ALA A 370 14.30 -22.39 20.93
C ALA A 370 12.97 -22.22 21.67
N TYR A 371 13.01 -22.24 23.01
CA TYR A 371 11.81 -22.10 23.81
C TYR A 371 11.21 -20.68 23.76
N ILE A 372 12.05 -19.64 23.79
CA ILE A 372 11.59 -18.25 23.67
C ILE A 372 10.93 -18.03 22.30
N TYR A 373 11.55 -18.51 21.23
CA TYR A 373 10.94 -18.44 19.89
C TYR A 373 9.60 -19.15 19.85
N TYR A 374 9.49 -20.32 20.48
CA TYR A 374 8.23 -21.06 20.53
C TYR A 374 7.13 -20.29 21.26
N VAL A 375 7.42 -19.69 22.42
CA VAL A 375 6.47 -18.84 23.16
C VAL A 375 6.03 -17.63 22.32
N MET A 376 6.98 -16.97 21.67
CA MET A 376 6.70 -15.80 20.81
C MET A 376 5.84 -16.20 19.60
N LEU A 377 6.11 -17.35 18.98
CA LEU A 377 5.34 -17.85 17.86
C LEU A 377 3.88 -18.18 18.27
N CYS A 378 3.67 -18.76 19.45
CA CYS A 378 2.34 -18.98 20.01
C CYS A 378 1.59 -17.63 20.18
N GLY A 379 2.27 -16.62 20.70
CA GLY A 379 1.72 -15.26 20.85
C GLY A 379 1.35 -14.63 19.51
N SER A 380 2.25 -14.70 18.54
CA SER A 380 2.04 -14.19 17.19
C SER A 380 0.86 -14.88 16.49
N THR A 381 0.79 -16.19 16.53
CA THR A 381 -0.32 -16.98 15.97
C THR A 381 -1.66 -16.59 16.61
N TYR A 382 -1.68 -16.40 17.92
CA TYR A 382 -2.87 -15.94 18.61
C TYR A 382 -3.34 -14.56 18.13
N PHE A 383 -2.43 -13.59 18.02
CA PHE A 383 -2.75 -12.24 17.57
C PHE A 383 -3.22 -12.23 16.10
N HIS A 384 -2.55 -13.00 15.24
CA HIS A 384 -2.94 -13.15 13.84
C HIS A 384 -4.38 -13.69 13.71
N ASN A 385 -4.70 -14.78 14.42
CA ASN A 385 -6.02 -15.39 14.37
C ASN A 385 -7.11 -14.46 14.92
N GLN A 386 -6.80 -13.71 15.99
CA GLN A 386 -7.74 -12.71 16.54
C GLN A 386 -7.95 -11.56 15.56
N MET A 387 -6.90 -11.05 14.92
CA MET A 387 -6.99 -10.01 13.91
C MET A 387 -7.84 -10.47 12.72
N LEU A 388 -7.56 -11.66 12.17
CA LEU A 388 -8.32 -12.22 11.06
C LEU A 388 -9.80 -12.38 11.41
N LYS A 389 -10.09 -12.90 12.61
CA LYS A 389 -11.45 -13.01 13.11
C LYS A 389 -12.11 -11.64 13.25
N GLY A 390 -11.41 -10.64 13.80
CA GLY A 390 -11.92 -9.28 13.92
C GLY A 390 -12.26 -8.67 12.57
N ILE A 391 -11.38 -8.81 11.57
CA ILE A 391 -11.60 -8.29 10.21
C ILE A 391 -12.78 -8.98 9.52
N LEU A 392 -12.89 -10.31 9.61
CA LEU A 392 -13.95 -11.06 8.92
C LEU A 392 -15.35 -10.79 9.46
N TYR A 393 -15.47 -10.49 10.75
CA TYR A 393 -16.78 -10.30 11.40
C TYR A 393 -17.16 -8.85 11.66
N THR A 394 -16.31 -7.88 11.32
CA THR A 394 -16.60 -6.46 11.53
C THR A 394 -17.57 -5.88 10.49
N SER A 395 -18.18 -4.74 10.80
CA SER A 395 -19.12 -4.07 9.90
C SER A 395 -18.46 -3.48 8.65
N LEU A 396 -19.23 -3.31 7.57
CA LEU A 396 -18.78 -2.73 6.30
C LEU A 396 -18.21 -1.30 6.49
N ARG A 397 -18.73 -0.54 7.44
CA ARG A 397 -18.26 0.82 7.80
C ARG A 397 -16.77 0.87 8.12
N PHE A 398 -16.22 -0.20 8.68
CA PHE A 398 -14.78 -0.30 8.95
C PHE A 398 -13.97 -0.27 7.65
N PHE A 399 -14.39 -1.00 6.61
CA PHE A 399 -13.69 -1.05 5.32
C PHE A 399 -13.82 0.26 4.54
N GLU A 400 -14.95 0.97 4.66
CA GLU A 400 -15.12 2.29 4.05
C GLU A 400 -14.21 3.36 4.68
N SER A 401 -13.94 3.24 5.99
CA SER A 401 -13.07 4.19 6.72
C SER A 401 -11.60 3.82 6.71
N ASN A 402 -11.25 2.58 6.34
CA ASN A 402 -9.88 2.07 6.31
C ASN A 402 -9.53 1.53 4.92
N PRO A 403 -8.59 2.16 4.20
CA PRO A 403 -8.13 1.67 2.90
C PRO A 403 -7.62 0.23 2.97
N SER A 404 -7.88 -0.57 1.95
CA SER A 404 -7.44 -1.97 1.86
C SER A 404 -5.93 -2.13 2.06
N GLY A 405 -5.13 -1.19 1.55
CA GLY A 405 -3.68 -1.17 1.75
C GLY A 405 -3.26 -1.05 3.22
N ARG A 406 -4.04 -0.35 4.07
CA ARG A 406 -3.78 -0.29 5.53
C ARG A 406 -4.01 -1.64 6.19
N ILE A 407 -5.11 -2.30 5.84
CA ILE A 407 -5.45 -3.63 6.35
C ILE A 407 -4.39 -4.65 5.93
N LEU A 408 -3.99 -4.62 4.65
CA LEU A 408 -2.95 -5.50 4.11
C LEU A 408 -1.58 -5.25 4.76
N ASN A 409 -1.20 -4.00 5.02
CA ASN A 409 0.03 -3.67 5.74
C ASN A 409 0.04 -4.24 7.15
N ARG A 410 -1.09 -4.20 7.88
CA ARG A 410 -1.18 -4.81 9.21
C ARG A 410 -1.10 -6.33 9.15
N ALA A 411 -1.76 -6.96 8.17
CA ALA A 411 -1.76 -8.41 8.01
C ALA A 411 -0.43 -8.98 7.49
N SER A 412 0.38 -8.18 6.77
CA SER A 412 1.66 -8.63 6.20
C SER A 412 2.86 -8.03 6.93
N LYS A 413 3.06 -6.72 6.86
CA LYS A 413 4.26 -6.05 7.38
C LYS A 413 4.33 -6.02 8.91
N ASP A 414 3.23 -5.63 9.58
CA ASP A 414 3.20 -5.62 11.04
C ASP A 414 3.28 -7.05 11.59
N GLN A 415 2.65 -8.01 10.91
CA GLN A 415 2.77 -9.44 11.24
C GLN A 415 4.21 -9.94 11.07
N GLN A 416 4.89 -9.56 10.00
CA GLN A 416 6.31 -9.91 9.79
C GLN A 416 7.21 -9.36 10.91
N VAL A 417 6.95 -8.13 11.36
CA VAL A 417 7.67 -7.56 12.51
C VAL A 417 7.45 -8.39 13.77
N LEU A 418 6.22 -8.84 14.01
CA LEU A 418 5.85 -9.66 15.16
C LEU A 418 6.49 -11.06 15.10
N ASP A 419 6.62 -11.64 13.90
CA ASP A 419 7.17 -12.99 13.70
C ASP A 419 8.70 -13.02 13.71
N GLN A 420 9.35 -11.99 13.18
CA GLN A 420 10.80 -12.02 12.92
C GLN A 420 11.58 -11.00 13.77
N SER A 421 11.20 -9.73 13.75
CA SER A 421 12.01 -8.66 14.34
C SER A 421 11.83 -8.55 15.85
N LEU A 422 10.60 -8.66 16.34
CA LEU A 422 10.27 -8.53 17.76
C LEU A 422 10.89 -9.64 18.62
N PRO A 423 10.84 -10.95 18.24
CA PRO A 423 11.48 -12.01 19.01
C PRO A 423 12.98 -11.79 19.18
N LEU A 424 13.69 -11.39 18.11
CA LEU A 424 15.12 -11.08 18.16
C LEU A 424 15.42 -9.94 19.15
N ALA A 425 14.72 -8.81 18.99
CA ALA A 425 14.93 -7.66 19.86
C ALA A 425 14.61 -7.95 21.33
N LEU A 426 13.60 -8.80 21.59
CA LEU A 426 13.24 -9.21 22.95
C LEU A 426 14.26 -10.15 23.55
N ILE A 427 14.73 -11.16 22.81
CA ILE A 427 15.77 -12.08 23.26
C ILE A 427 17.02 -11.29 23.64
N ASP A 428 17.46 -10.41 22.75
CA ASP A 428 18.62 -9.56 22.98
C ASP A 428 18.42 -8.65 24.20
N THR A 429 17.28 -7.97 24.28
CA THR A 429 16.96 -7.09 25.43
C THR A 429 17.03 -7.83 26.75
N MET A 430 16.36 -8.97 26.85
CA MET A 430 16.31 -9.75 28.07
C MET A 430 17.69 -10.33 28.42
N GLN A 431 18.42 -10.83 27.43
CA GLN A 431 19.74 -11.37 27.60
C GLN A 431 20.75 -10.31 28.09
N TYR A 432 20.82 -9.16 27.40
CA TYR A 432 21.77 -8.10 27.79
C TYR A 432 21.40 -7.46 29.12
N LEU A 433 20.12 -7.41 29.46
CA LEU A 433 19.66 -6.90 30.75
C LEU A 433 20.07 -7.84 31.89
N LEU A 434 19.95 -9.16 31.73
CA LEU A 434 20.37 -10.14 32.70
C LEU A 434 21.88 -10.19 32.82
N LEU A 435 22.64 -10.21 31.72
CA LEU A 435 24.09 -10.10 31.71
C LEU A 435 24.58 -8.83 32.42
N THR A 436 23.89 -7.71 32.25
CA THR A 436 24.16 -6.46 32.97
C THR A 436 23.94 -6.63 34.48
N LEU A 437 22.86 -7.26 34.89
CA LEU A 437 22.59 -7.55 36.32
C LEU A 437 23.61 -8.53 36.92
N GLY A 438 23.96 -9.61 36.20
CA GLY A 438 24.99 -10.56 36.58
C GLY A 438 26.35 -9.87 36.76
N SER A 439 26.74 -9.06 35.78
CA SER A 439 27.97 -8.25 35.84
C SER A 439 28.03 -7.34 37.08
N ILE A 440 26.94 -6.62 37.34
CA ILE A 440 26.82 -5.75 38.53
C ILE A 440 26.95 -6.57 39.82
N THR A 441 26.34 -7.76 39.88
CA THR A 441 26.38 -8.65 41.04
C THR A 441 27.81 -9.13 41.30
N ILE A 442 28.54 -9.54 40.27
CA ILE A 442 29.94 -10.00 40.39
C ILE A 442 30.85 -8.84 40.77
N ILE A 443 30.71 -7.67 40.16
CA ILE A 443 31.50 -6.48 40.50
C ILE A 443 31.25 -6.09 41.96
N GLY A 444 29.99 -6.08 42.41
CA GLY A 444 29.60 -5.72 43.76
C GLY A 444 30.12 -6.71 44.81
N ARG A 445 30.17 -8.02 44.49
CA ARG A 445 30.76 -9.04 45.33
C ARG A 445 32.29 -8.89 45.44
N SER A 446 32.93 -8.54 44.35
CA SER A 446 34.39 -8.35 44.28
C SER A 446 34.82 -7.07 44.98
N ASN A 447 34.08 -6.00 44.81
CA ASN A 447 34.40 -4.69 45.40
C ASN A 447 33.10 -3.92 45.75
N PRO A 448 32.60 -4.05 47.00
CA PRO A 448 31.34 -3.38 47.42
C PRO A 448 31.35 -1.86 47.26
N TRP A 449 32.49 -1.20 47.29
CA TRP A 449 32.60 0.26 47.13
C TRP A 449 32.19 0.73 45.74
N VAL A 450 32.29 -0.13 44.73
CA VAL A 450 31.83 0.18 43.36
C VAL A 450 30.31 0.35 43.31
N LEU A 451 29.55 -0.33 44.20
CA LEU A 451 28.10 -0.19 44.26
C LEU A 451 27.68 1.24 44.64
N LEU A 452 28.49 1.99 45.36
CA LEU A 452 28.18 3.41 45.70
C LEU A 452 28.10 4.29 44.44
N ILE A 453 28.86 3.95 43.41
CA ILE A 453 28.85 4.71 42.15
C ILE A 453 27.60 4.41 41.34
N LEU A 454 27.02 3.22 41.48
CA LEU A 454 25.79 2.87 40.82
C LEU A 454 24.59 3.70 41.33
N ILE A 455 24.63 4.21 42.56
CA ILE A 455 23.58 5.03 43.14
C ILE A 455 23.25 6.29 42.30
N PRO A 456 24.24 7.12 41.89
CA PRO A 456 23.99 8.23 40.99
C PRO A 456 23.92 7.81 39.51
N LEU A 457 24.59 6.71 39.11
CA LEU A 457 24.69 6.27 37.72
C LEU A 457 23.34 5.75 37.21
N VAL A 458 22.67 4.85 37.95
CA VAL A 458 21.39 4.25 37.53
C VAL A 458 20.29 5.29 37.30
N PRO A 459 20.01 6.24 38.22
CA PRO A 459 19.07 7.31 37.97
C PRO A 459 19.42 8.18 36.76
N SER A 460 20.72 8.48 36.56
CA SER A 460 21.19 9.27 35.42
C SER A 460 20.90 8.56 34.09
N VAL A 461 21.12 7.26 34.04
CA VAL A 461 20.81 6.44 32.87
C VAL A 461 19.31 6.35 32.63
N VAL A 462 18.51 6.15 33.66
CA VAL A 462 17.03 6.11 33.53
C VAL A 462 16.50 7.44 33.02
N TRP A 463 17.05 8.56 33.54
CA TRP A 463 16.70 9.89 33.07
C TRP A 463 17.08 10.10 31.61
N LEU A 464 18.31 9.75 31.22
CA LEU A 464 18.84 9.85 29.86
C LEU A 464 18.01 8.99 28.89
N ARG A 465 17.63 7.76 29.29
CA ARG A 465 16.76 6.88 28.51
C ARG A 465 15.37 7.51 28.30
N ARG A 466 14.75 8.05 29.34
CA ARG A 466 13.44 8.71 29.22
C ARG A 466 13.50 9.89 28.27
N PHE A 467 14.54 10.71 28.35
CA PHE A 467 14.75 11.85 27.46
C PHE A 467 14.92 11.39 26.00
N TYR A 468 15.77 10.39 25.77
CA TYR A 468 16.01 9.80 24.45
C TYR A 468 14.73 9.21 23.86
N MET A 469 14.00 8.41 24.62
CA MET A 469 12.80 7.73 24.15
C MET A 469 11.69 8.70 23.73
N HIS A 470 11.55 9.83 24.42
CA HIS A 470 10.59 10.86 24.05
C HIS A 470 10.90 11.43 22.65
N SER A 471 12.16 11.81 22.43
CA SER A 471 12.61 12.37 21.14
C SER A 471 12.62 11.31 20.02
N SER A 472 13.12 10.12 20.30
CA SER A 472 13.25 9.03 19.31
C SER A 472 11.90 8.61 18.75
N ARG A 473 10.85 8.54 19.58
CA ARG A 473 9.49 8.20 19.11
C ARG A 473 8.93 9.25 18.16
N GLN A 474 9.10 10.54 18.47
CA GLN A 474 8.64 11.63 17.60
C GLN A 474 9.40 11.65 16.27
N LEU A 475 10.73 11.45 16.31
CA LEU A 475 11.56 11.38 15.11
C LEU A 475 11.22 10.15 14.26
N LYS A 476 10.94 9.01 14.87
CA LYS A 476 10.48 7.81 14.16
C LYS A 476 9.13 8.01 13.50
N ARG A 477 8.23 8.71 14.18
CA ARG A 477 6.94 9.11 13.59
C ARG A 477 7.13 10.04 12.38
N LEU A 478 7.98 11.06 12.53
CA LEU A 478 8.29 11.99 11.44
C LEU A 478 8.89 11.26 10.23
N GLU A 479 9.83 10.36 10.47
CA GLU A 479 10.45 9.53 9.42
C GLU A 479 9.39 8.66 8.71
N SER A 480 8.47 8.06 9.46
CA SER A 480 7.39 7.26 8.89
C SER A 480 6.40 8.10 8.07
N ILE A 481 6.04 9.31 8.54
CA ILE A 481 5.14 10.22 7.83
C ILE A 481 5.79 10.70 6.52
N THR A 482 7.07 11.08 6.56
CA THR A 482 7.79 11.57 5.37
C THR A 482 8.12 10.45 4.37
N ARG A 483 8.12 9.20 4.79
CA ARG A 483 8.33 8.03 3.93
C ARG A 483 7.11 7.71 3.05
N SER A 484 5.90 7.84 3.58
CA SER A 484 4.66 7.49 2.86
C SER A 484 4.52 8.21 1.51
N PRO A 485 4.75 9.55 1.39
CA PRO A 485 4.62 10.26 0.13
C PRO A 485 5.57 9.78 -0.98
N ILE A 486 6.73 9.20 -0.62
CA ILE A 486 7.67 8.64 -1.58
C ILE A 486 7.03 7.44 -2.30
N TYR A 487 6.48 6.50 -1.52
CA TYR A 487 5.86 5.30 -2.08
C TYR A 487 4.57 5.61 -2.83
N THR A 488 3.78 6.56 -2.35
CA THR A 488 2.58 7.02 -3.04
C THR A 488 2.93 7.61 -4.41
N LEU A 489 3.95 8.48 -4.48
CA LEU A 489 4.40 9.04 -5.74
C LEU A 489 4.96 7.95 -6.67
N PHE A 490 5.74 7.03 -6.14
CA PHE A 490 6.31 5.92 -6.91
C PHE A 490 5.21 5.02 -7.52
N SER A 491 4.25 4.57 -6.70
CA SER A 491 3.12 3.77 -7.19
C SER A 491 2.32 4.51 -8.25
N SER A 492 2.00 5.78 -8.00
CA SER A 492 1.25 6.63 -8.93
C SER A 492 2.02 6.86 -10.24
N SER A 493 3.35 6.99 -10.19
CA SER A 493 4.19 7.15 -11.37
C SER A 493 4.24 5.88 -12.21
N LEU A 494 4.23 4.69 -11.59
CA LEU A 494 4.14 3.41 -12.31
C LEU A 494 2.79 3.26 -13.01
N ASP A 495 1.70 3.57 -12.33
CA ASP A 495 0.35 3.51 -12.89
C ASP A 495 0.16 4.50 -14.06
N GLY A 496 0.86 5.63 -14.02
CA GLY A 496 0.79 6.69 -15.02
C GLY A 496 1.96 6.80 -16.00
N LEU A 497 2.82 5.79 -16.07
CA LEU A 497 4.08 5.85 -16.81
C LEU A 497 3.91 6.27 -18.27
N THR A 498 2.91 5.70 -18.96
CA THR A 498 2.58 6.05 -20.34
C THR A 498 2.18 7.53 -20.48
N SER A 499 1.41 8.06 -19.54
CA SER A 499 1.01 9.47 -19.53
C SER A 499 2.20 10.37 -19.23
N ILE A 500 3.03 10.05 -18.23
CA ILE A 500 4.24 10.82 -17.87
C ILE A 500 5.18 10.94 -19.08
N ARG A 501 5.37 9.85 -19.84
CA ARG A 501 6.19 9.83 -21.06
C ARG A 501 5.54 10.59 -22.22
N ALA A 502 4.23 10.42 -22.41
CA ALA A 502 3.49 11.11 -23.45
C ALA A 502 3.52 12.63 -23.30
N PHE A 503 3.48 13.14 -22.06
CA PHE A 503 3.54 14.58 -21.74
C PHE A 503 4.96 15.12 -21.56
N ASP A 504 6.00 14.26 -21.63
CA ASP A 504 7.43 14.62 -21.48
C ASP A 504 7.76 15.30 -20.13
N VAL A 505 7.14 14.81 -19.04
CA VAL A 505 7.29 15.35 -17.67
C VAL A 505 8.09 14.45 -16.74
N GLN A 506 8.95 13.57 -17.28
CA GLN A 506 9.75 12.60 -16.51
C GLN A 506 10.67 13.32 -15.51
N GLU A 507 11.30 14.43 -15.93
CA GLU A 507 12.21 15.22 -15.08
C GLU A 507 11.47 15.87 -13.92
N ASP A 508 10.26 16.38 -14.14
CA ASP A 508 9.45 17.00 -13.09
C ASP A 508 9.07 15.96 -12.02
N PHE A 509 8.66 14.76 -12.44
CA PHE A 509 8.37 13.66 -11.51
C PHE A 509 9.62 13.16 -10.77
N LEU A 510 10.77 13.12 -11.44
CA LEU A 510 12.05 12.79 -10.82
C LEU A 510 12.43 13.83 -9.75
N ASN A 511 12.28 15.12 -10.04
CA ASN A 511 12.57 16.20 -9.11
C ASN A 511 11.64 16.14 -7.88
N MET A 512 10.32 15.91 -8.08
CA MET A 512 9.38 15.69 -6.98
C MET A 512 9.77 14.48 -6.13
N PHE A 513 10.23 13.39 -6.75
CA PHE A 513 10.67 12.19 -6.06
C PHE A 513 11.93 12.47 -5.22
N ILE A 514 12.91 13.20 -5.78
CA ILE A 514 14.13 13.62 -5.08
C ILE A 514 13.77 14.48 -3.87
N GLU A 515 12.91 15.49 -4.04
CA GLU A 515 12.49 16.37 -2.97
C GLU A 515 11.84 15.62 -1.79
N ARG A 516 10.93 14.68 -2.10
CA ARG A 516 10.29 13.84 -1.07
C ARG A 516 11.30 12.91 -0.40
N THR A 517 12.25 12.36 -1.17
CA THR A 517 13.31 11.50 -0.65
C THR A 517 14.25 12.28 0.26
N ASP A 518 14.62 13.51 -0.11
CA ASP A 518 15.46 14.40 0.72
C ASP A 518 14.78 14.75 2.04
N ALA A 519 13.47 15.03 2.02
CA ALA A 519 12.71 15.29 3.23
C ALA A 519 12.74 14.10 4.19
N ASN A 520 12.57 12.87 3.69
CA ASN A 520 12.68 11.66 4.48
C ASN A 520 14.12 11.39 4.96
N SER A 521 15.11 11.60 4.10
CA SER A 521 16.54 11.41 4.43
C SER A 521 16.98 12.33 5.58
N ARG A 522 16.50 13.58 5.60
CA ARG A 522 16.75 14.53 6.72
C ARG A 522 16.16 13.99 8.03
N ALA A 523 14.92 13.51 8.00
CA ALA A 523 14.27 12.91 9.18
C ALA A 523 15.04 11.67 9.68
N TYR A 524 15.43 10.78 8.77
CA TYR A 524 16.22 9.58 9.08
C TYR A 524 17.60 9.92 9.63
N PHE A 525 18.28 10.92 9.07
CA PHE A 525 19.59 11.38 9.56
C PHE A 525 19.51 11.88 10.99
N ILE A 526 18.51 12.70 11.32
CA ILE A 526 18.31 13.20 12.69
C ILE A 526 18.01 12.04 13.65
N LEU A 527 17.16 11.08 13.24
CA LEU A 527 16.86 9.89 14.02
C LEU A 527 18.13 9.08 14.33
N SER A 528 18.94 8.81 13.30
CA SER A 528 20.21 8.08 13.43
C SER A 528 21.21 8.84 14.31
N SER A 529 21.37 10.15 14.09
CA SER A 529 22.27 11.01 14.89
C SER A 529 21.88 11.04 16.36
N THR A 530 20.57 11.07 16.65
CA THR A 530 20.03 11.03 18.03
C THR A 530 20.37 9.69 18.72
N ALA A 531 20.31 8.58 17.97
CA ALA A 531 20.71 7.27 18.50
C ALA A 531 22.22 7.20 18.83
N HIS A 532 23.07 7.73 17.96
CA HIS A 532 24.51 7.82 18.20
C HIS A 532 24.85 8.77 19.36
N TRP A 533 24.16 9.92 19.44
CA TRP A 533 24.28 10.86 20.55
C TRP A 533 23.99 10.19 21.91
N PHE A 534 22.98 9.36 21.96
CA PHE A 534 22.62 8.60 23.14
C PHE A 534 23.69 7.54 23.49
N GLY A 535 24.16 6.78 22.48
CA GLY A 535 25.20 5.76 22.66
C GLY A 535 26.49 6.34 23.27
N ILE A 536 27.00 7.44 22.71
CA ILE A 536 28.24 8.09 23.23
C ILE A 536 28.13 8.45 24.72
N ARG A 537 26.95 8.91 25.19
CA ARG A 537 26.76 9.26 26.60
C ARG A 537 26.76 8.04 27.52
N LEU A 538 26.17 6.95 27.05
CA LEU A 538 26.25 5.68 27.79
C LEU A 538 27.68 5.14 27.89
N ASP A 539 28.42 5.22 26.78
CA ASP A 539 29.83 4.79 26.75
C ASP A 539 30.68 5.63 27.70
N LEU A 540 30.45 6.95 27.78
CA LEU A 540 31.15 7.83 28.75
C LEU A 540 30.81 7.45 30.20
N MET A 541 29.56 7.14 30.51
CA MET A 541 29.16 6.71 31.85
C MET A 541 29.79 5.36 32.24
N ALA A 542 29.81 4.41 31.31
CA ALA A 542 30.43 3.11 31.54
C ALA A 542 31.95 3.19 31.63
N SER A 543 32.58 4.04 30.82
CA SER A 543 34.04 4.31 30.92
C SER A 543 34.40 4.93 32.26
N LEU A 544 33.58 5.82 32.79
CA LEU A 544 33.76 6.39 34.13
C LEU A 544 33.69 5.31 35.21
N LEU A 545 32.71 4.38 35.11
CA LEU A 545 32.62 3.24 36.03
C LEU A 545 33.87 2.36 35.97
N THR A 546 34.37 2.06 34.77
CA THR A 546 35.59 1.27 34.56
C THR A 546 36.81 1.96 35.17
N LEU A 547 36.96 3.27 34.94
CA LEU A 547 38.07 4.05 35.54
C LEU A 547 38.05 3.99 37.06
N VAL A 548 36.89 4.23 37.68
CA VAL A 548 36.77 4.22 39.14
C VAL A 548 37.03 2.80 39.69
N THR A 549 36.50 1.76 39.02
CA THR A 549 36.76 0.37 39.44
C THR A 549 38.25 0.04 39.39
N ALA A 550 38.96 0.45 38.35
CA ALA A 550 40.40 0.26 38.22
C ALA A 550 41.19 1.01 39.31
N VAL A 551 40.83 2.28 39.58
CA VAL A 551 41.46 3.06 40.66
C VAL A 551 41.21 2.43 42.04
N LEU A 552 39.99 1.97 42.32
CA LEU A 552 39.66 1.29 43.57
C LEU A 552 40.38 -0.05 43.71
N ALA A 553 40.53 -0.82 42.62
CA ALA A 553 41.29 -2.07 42.62
C ALA A 553 42.77 -1.83 42.99
N VAL A 554 43.41 -0.75 42.50
CA VAL A 554 44.78 -0.37 42.86
C VAL A 554 44.85 0.14 44.32
N ALA A 555 43.91 0.96 44.74
CA ALA A 555 43.86 1.52 46.10
C ALA A 555 43.66 0.43 47.17
N LEU A 556 42.84 -0.58 46.87
CA LEU A 556 42.51 -1.68 47.79
C LEU A 556 43.32 -2.94 47.54
N ARG A 557 44.48 -2.86 46.85
CA ARG A 557 45.30 -3.99 46.43
C ARG A 557 45.72 -4.96 47.56
N HIS A 558 45.70 -4.53 48.81
CA HIS A 558 46.00 -5.36 49.97
C HIS A 558 44.84 -6.06 50.61
N GLN A 559 43.59 -5.74 50.11
CA GLN A 559 42.32 -6.26 50.65
C GLN A 559 41.55 -7.13 49.66
N ILE A 560 41.94 -7.12 48.38
CA ILE A 560 41.26 -7.83 47.29
C ILE A 560 42.26 -8.79 46.64
N ASP A 561 41.84 -10.04 46.39
CA ASP A 561 42.63 -11.02 45.64
C ASP A 561 42.85 -10.59 44.21
N PRO A 562 44.04 -10.83 43.62
CA PRO A 562 44.35 -10.40 42.24
C PRO A 562 43.40 -10.96 41.18
N SER A 563 42.95 -12.21 41.31
CA SER A 563 42.00 -12.87 40.41
C SER A 563 40.64 -12.18 40.46
N THR A 564 40.15 -11.84 41.65
CA THR A 564 38.90 -11.15 41.89
C THR A 564 38.95 -9.70 41.37
N ALA A 565 40.10 -9.01 41.53
CA ALA A 565 40.29 -7.68 40.95
C ALA A 565 40.27 -7.71 39.40
N ALA A 566 40.98 -8.67 38.80
CA ALA A 566 40.99 -8.87 37.35
C ALA A 566 39.59 -9.18 36.80
N LEU A 567 38.87 -10.06 37.51
CA LEU A 567 37.47 -10.39 37.14
C LEU A 567 36.56 -9.14 37.15
N SER A 568 36.66 -8.32 38.22
CA SER A 568 35.84 -7.11 38.34
C SER A 568 36.12 -6.08 37.23
N ILE A 569 37.38 -5.89 36.86
CA ILE A 569 37.78 -4.99 35.76
C ILE A 569 37.28 -5.54 34.42
N THR A 570 37.40 -6.86 34.17
CA THR A 570 36.91 -7.51 32.96
C THR A 570 35.40 -7.31 32.81
N TYR A 571 34.61 -7.53 33.88
CA TYR A 571 33.18 -7.31 33.86
C TYR A 571 32.80 -5.83 33.68
N CYS A 572 33.57 -4.87 34.21
CA CYS A 572 33.35 -3.45 33.97
C CYS A 572 33.57 -3.06 32.50
N ILE A 573 34.61 -3.60 31.86
CA ILE A 573 34.87 -3.37 30.43
C ILE A 573 33.75 -3.96 29.59
N THR A 574 33.33 -5.18 29.88
CA THR A 574 32.26 -5.87 29.20
C THR A 574 30.92 -5.15 29.39
N LEU A 575 30.65 -4.63 30.59
CA LEU A 575 29.45 -3.90 30.95
C LEU A 575 29.19 -2.69 30.05
N THR A 576 30.25 -2.03 29.56
CA THR A 576 30.13 -0.87 28.64
C THR A 576 29.33 -1.22 27.40
N GLY A 577 29.71 -2.30 26.70
CA GLY A 577 28.97 -2.74 25.50
C GLY A 577 27.61 -3.35 25.83
N LEU A 578 27.51 -4.18 26.87
CA LEU A 578 26.25 -4.84 27.26
C LEU A 578 25.16 -3.85 27.62
N PHE A 579 25.52 -2.82 28.36
CA PHE A 579 24.57 -1.81 28.82
C PHE A 579 24.00 -0.96 27.68
N GLN A 580 24.86 -0.53 26.75
CA GLN A 580 24.45 0.19 25.54
C GLN A 580 23.50 -0.66 24.71
N TRP A 581 23.83 -1.93 24.47
CA TRP A 581 23.02 -2.86 23.71
C TRP A 581 21.68 -3.15 24.40
N ALA A 582 21.66 -3.40 25.72
CA ALA A 582 20.43 -3.64 26.47
C ALA A 582 19.41 -2.50 26.28
N ILE A 583 19.87 -1.25 26.40
CA ILE A 583 19.01 -0.09 26.29
C ILE A 583 18.57 0.12 24.84
N ARG A 584 19.46 -0.01 23.87
CA ARG A 584 19.14 0.12 22.46
C ARG A 584 18.12 -0.92 22.03
N GLN A 585 18.33 -2.20 22.35
CA GLN A 585 17.41 -3.27 22.01
C GLN A 585 16.07 -3.13 22.73
N SER A 586 16.05 -2.63 23.98
CA SER A 586 14.80 -2.34 24.68
C SER A 586 13.97 -1.25 23.98
N ALA A 587 14.64 -0.26 23.38
CA ALA A 587 13.98 0.78 22.59
C ALA A 587 13.42 0.22 21.26
N GLU A 588 14.19 -0.63 20.59
CA GLU A 588 13.74 -1.30 19.36
C GLU A 588 12.58 -2.26 19.63
N ALA A 589 12.65 -3.05 20.72
CA ALA A 589 11.54 -3.92 21.13
C ALA A 589 10.26 -3.13 21.43
N GLU A 590 10.36 -1.97 22.11
CA GLU A 590 9.23 -1.07 22.34
C GLU A 590 8.66 -0.54 21.01
N ASN A 591 9.52 -0.19 20.05
CA ASN A 591 9.09 0.24 18.73
C ASN A 591 8.38 -0.90 17.95
N PHE A 592 8.90 -2.12 17.99
CA PHE A 592 8.28 -3.28 17.33
C PHE A 592 6.96 -3.68 17.98
N MET A 593 6.82 -3.48 19.28
CA MET A 593 5.56 -3.72 19.98
C MET A 593 4.41 -2.82 19.50
N THR A 594 4.69 -1.68 18.85
CA THR A 594 3.63 -0.88 18.22
C THR A 594 2.91 -1.66 17.12
N SER A 595 3.63 -2.52 16.39
CA SER A 595 3.02 -3.42 15.40
C SER A 595 2.11 -4.46 16.08
N ALA A 596 2.51 -5.01 17.23
CA ALA A 596 1.67 -5.91 18.02
C ALA A 596 0.40 -5.21 18.55
N GLU A 597 0.51 -3.96 18.99
CA GLU A 597 -0.63 -3.15 19.42
C GLU A 597 -1.62 -2.90 18.29
N ARG A 598 -1.13 -2.56 17.09
CA ARG A 598 -1.95 -2.36 15.88
C ARG A 598 -2.68 -3.64 15.45
N ILE A 599 -2.02 -4.79 15.51
CA ILE A 599 -2.63 -6.09 15.22
C ILE A 599 -3.69 -6.39 16.29
N HIS A 600 -3.37 -6.17 17.57
CA HIS A 600 -4.27 -6.40 18.67
C HIS A 600 -5.53 -5.52 18.61
N GLU A 601 -5.41 -4.27 18.17
CA GLU A 601 -6.52 -3.34 17.95
C GLU A 601 -7.53 -3.92 16.96
N TYR A 602 -7.06 -4.52 15.86
CA TYR A 602 -7.93 -5.19 14.89
C TYR A 602 -8.57 -6.47 15.43
N GLY A 603 -7.90 -7.16 16.35
CA GLY A 603 -8.48 -8.29 17.07
C GLY A 603 -9.58 -7.90 18.08
N GLN A 604 -9.71 -6.61 18.41
CA GLN A 604 -10.75 -6.07 19.31
C GLN A 604 -11.92 -5.42 18.57
N LEU A 605 -11.96 -5.50 17.23
CA LEU A 605 -13.08 -4.97 16.44
C LEU A 605 -14.38 -5.64 16.88
N VAL A 606 -15.42 -4.82 17.04
CA VAL A 606 -16.74 -5.32 17.44
C VAL A 606 -17.38 -6.02 16.26
N PRO A 607 -17.81 -7.29 16.40
CA PRO A 607 -18.52 -8.00 15.35
C PRO A 607 -19.83 -7.30 14.95
N GLU A 608 -20.17 -7.34 13.68
CA GLU A 608 -21.40 -6.77 13.11
C GLU A 608 -22.66 -7.31 13.83
N SER A 609 -22.67 -8.60 14.20
CA SER A 609 -23.76 -9.24 14.91
C SER A 609 -23.99 -8.63 16.32
N GLN A 610 -22.96 -8.14 17.00
CA GLN A 610 -23.07 -7.53 18.32
C GLN A 610 -23.51 -6.05 18.24
N GLN A 611 -23.19 -5.36 17.16
CA GLN A 611 -23.67 -3.98 16.93
C GLN A 611 -25.18 -3.92 16.67
N THR A 612 -25.74 -5.03 16.20
CA THR A 612 -27.17 -5.16 15.84
C THR A 612 -28.06 -5.62 17.01
N SER A 613 -27.48 -6.17 18.06
CA SER A 613 -28.23 -6.62 19.24
C SER A 613 -28.35 -5.49 20.27
N ASN A 614 -29.31 -4.59 20.07
CA ASN A 614 -29.86 -3.84 21.23
C ASN A 614 -30.53 -4.86 22.16
N GLU A 615 -30.32 -4.75 23.47
CA GLU A 615 -30.81 -5.66 24.52
C GLU A 615 -32.33 -5.93 24.50
N SER A 616 -33.11 -5.24 23.67
CA SER A 616 -34.56 -5.34 23.54
C SER A 616 -35.05 -6.20 22.35
N ASN A 617 -34.21 -6.62 21.41
CA ASN A 617 -34.65 -7.38 20.24
C ASN A 617 -34.35 -8.87 20.41
N ILE A 618 -35.34 -9.66 20.84
CA ILE A 618 -35.30 -11.12 20.81
C ILE A 618 -35.20 -11.56 19.34
N LEU A 619 -34.09 -12.25 19.00
CA LEU A 619 -33.91 -12.86 17.68
C LEU A 619 -35.02 -13.90 17.43
N ILE A 620 -35.71 -13.78 16.32
CA ILE A 620 -36.72 -14.73 15.87
C ILE A 620 -36.00 -15.79 15.02
N GLN A 621 -36.28 -17.06 15.30
CA GLN A 621 -35.93 -18.15 14.39
C GLN A 621 -37.14 -18.40 13.48
N PRO A 622 -37.05 -18.08 12.19
CA PRO A 622 -38.13 -18.37 11.24
C PRO A 622 -38.21 -19.87 10.94
N ALA A 623 -39.27 -20.29 10.24
CA ALA A 623 -39.41 -21.64 9.75
C ALA A 623 -38.30 -22.00 8.75
N GLU A 624 -37.95 -23.30 8.62
CA GLU A 624 -36.85 -23.74 7.74
C GLU A 624 -37.08 -23.40 6.26
N ASP A 625 -38.32 -23.24 5.83
CA ASP A 625 -38.70 -22.88 4.46
C ASP A 625 -38.90 -21.36 4.24
N TRP A 626 -38.54 -20.54 5.21
CA TRP A 626 -38.60 -19.08 5.06
C TRP A 626 -37.47 -18.58 4.13
N PRO A 627 -37.76 -17.63 3.18
CA PRO A 627 -39.05 -17.05 2.80
C PRO A 627 -39.83 -17.97 1.85
N SER A 628 -41.07 -18.31 2.20
CA SER A 628 -41.90 -19.24 1.43
C SER A 628 -42.63 -18.54 0.25
N ARG A 629 -43.05 -17.28 0.42
CA ARG A 629 -43.74 -16.48 -0.57
C ARG A 629 -42.88 -15.40 -1.20
N GLY A 630 -41.95 -14.84 -0.43
CA GLY A 630 -41.06 -13.77 -0.85
C GLY A 630 -41.73 -12.42 -1.00
N ILE A 631 -42.75 -12.12 -0.18
CA ILE A 631 -43.41 -10.82 -0.13
C ILE A 631 -42.53 -9.87 0.68
N ILE A 632 -42.19 -8.69 0.12
CA ILE A 632 -41.35 -7.69 0.77
C ILE A 632 -42.17 -6.43 1.03
N GLU A 633 -42.18 -5.94 2.28
CA GLU A 633 -42.91 -4.72 2.63
C GLU A 633 -42.00 -3.75 3.39
N PHE A 634 -41.91 -2.52 2.89
CA PHE A 634 -41.21 -1.41 3.56
C PHE A 634 -42.25 -0.55 4.27
N LYS A 635 -42.07 -0.26 5.56
CA LYS A 635 -42.97 0.56 6.38
C LYS A 635 -42.20 1.75 6.96
N ASP A 636 -42.54 2.95 6.45
CA ASP A 636 -41.94 4.23 6.85
C ASP A 636 -40.41 4.21 6.89
N TYR A 637 -39.82 3.47 5.94
CA TYR A 637 -38.42 3.15 5.95
C TYR A 637 -37.56 4.32 5.50
N THR A 638 -36.68 4.79 6.38
CA THR A 638 -35.69 5.84 6.10
C THR A 638 -34.29 5.29 6.33
N PHE A 639 -33.41 5.51 5.35
CA PHE A 639 -32.08 4.97 5.32
C PHE A 639 -31.02 6.05 5.14
N ARG A 640 -29.99 6.00 5.97
CA ARG A 640 -28.78 6.83 5.91
C ARG A 640 -27.56 5.91 5.92
N TYR A 641 -26.47 6.31 5.26
CA TYR A 641 -25.20 5.57 5.37
C TYR A 641 -24.52 5.82 6.72
N ARG A 642 -24.73 7.01 7.29
CA ARG A 642 -24.25 7.38 8.65
C ARG A 642 -25.31 8.25 9.33
N PRO A 643 -25.39 8.23 10.66
CA PRO A 643 -26.35 9.04 11.40
C PRO A 643 -26.24 10.55 11.11
N GLU A 644 -25.00 11.01 10.80
CA GLU A 644 -24.69 12.42 10.55
C GLU A 644 -25.05 12.88 9.12
N LEU A 645 -25.28 11.94 8.18
CA LEU A 645 -25.55 12.24 6.79
C LEU A 645 -27.04 12.37 6.50
N ASP A 646 -27.36 13.09 5.42
CA ASP A 646 -28.72 13.20 4.94
C ASP A 646 -29.31 11.85 4.51
N PRO A 647 -30.61 11.60 4.73
CA PRO A 647 -31.24 10.36 4.36
C PRO A 647 -31.30 10.19 2.82
N VAL A 648 -30.82 9.02 2.37
CA VAL A 648 -30.83 8.65 0.93
C VAL A 648 -32.18 8.06 0.53
N LEU A 649 -32.79 7.24 1.40
CA LEU A 649 -34.19 6.79 1.26
C LEU A 649 -34.99 7.53 2.33
N LYS A 650 -36.12 8.12 1.95
CA LYS A 650 -36.94 8.97 2.83
C LYS A 650 -38.36 8.42 2.88
N ASN A 651 -38.80 7.93 4.04
CA ASN A 651 -40.14 7.44 4.30
C ASN A 651 -40.68 6.52 3.21
N LEU A 652 -39.90 5.51 2.85
CA LEU A 652 -40.27 4.58 1.80
C LEU A 652 -41.37 3.64 2.31
N ASN A 653 -42.52 3.66 1.64
CA ASN A 653 -43.62 2.74 1.81
C ASN A 653 -43.83 2.00 0.49
N LEU A 654 -43.45 0.74 0.44
CA LEU A 654 -43.48 -0.09 -0.76
C LEU A 654 -43.81 -1.53 -0.38
N ARG A 655 -44.73 -2.13 -1.10
CA ARG A 655 -45.05 -3.55 -1.00
C ARG A 655 -44.79 -4.23 -2.32
N ILE A 656 -44.06 -5.33 -2.29
CA ILE A 656 -43.71 -6.16 -3.43
C ILE A 656 -44.37 -7.51 -3.22
N GLU A 657 -45.20 -7.92 -4.19
CA GLU A 657 -45.94 -9.18 -4.11
C GLU A 657 -45.05 -10.38 -4.54
N SER A 658 -45.52 -11.58 -4.21
CA SER A 658 -44.79 -12.82 -4.54
C SER A 658 -44.59 -12.94 -6.06
N LYS A 659 -43.38 -13.29 -6.49
CA LYS A 659 -42.98 -13.51 -7.90
C LYS A 659 -43.05 -12.25 -8.79
N GLU A 660 -43.23 -11.08 -8.22
CA GLU A 660 -43.25 -9.82 -8.95
C GLU A 660 -41.84 -9.44 -9.44
N LYS A 661 -41.74 -8.86 -10.65
CA LYS A 661 -40.49 -8.32 -11.21
C LYS A 661 -40.55 -6.79 -11.17
N ILE A 662 -39.64 -6.19 -10.42
CA ILE A 662 -39.61 -4.74 -10.23
C ILE A 662 -38.40 -4.13 -10.89
N GLY A 663 -38.62 -3.12 -11.74
CA GLY A 663 -37.59 -2.26 -12.29
C GLY A 663 -37.42 -0.99 -11.46
N ILE A 664 -36.20 -0.70 -11.00
CA ILE A 664 -35.88 0.49 -10.19
C ILE A 664 -35.09 1.48 -11.04
N ILE A 665 -35.69 2.65 -11.28
CA ILE A 665 -35.10 3.74 -12.06
C ILE A 665 -34.82 4.93 -11.14
N GLY A 666 -33.67 5.56 -11.25
CA GLY A 666 -33.34 6.75 -10.48
C GLY A 666 -31.85 7.11 -10.61
N ARG A 667 -31.50 8.34 -10.25
CA ARG A 667 -30.11 8.82 -10.27
C ARG A 667 -29.34 8.31 -9.04
N THR A 668 -29.96 8.32 -7.86
CA THR A 668 -29.39 7.92 -6.57
C THR A 668 -30.35 6.96 -5.86
N GLY A 669 -29.87 6.23 -4.84
CA GLY A 669 -30.69 5.39 -3.95
C GLY A 669 -30.96 3.96 -4.43
N LYS A 670 -30.65 3.58 -5.68
CA LYS A 670 -30.90 2.22 -6.22
C LYS A 670 -30.14 1.14 -5.44
N SER A 671 -28.84 1.29 -5.33
CA SER A 671 -27.96 0.37 -4.57
C SER A 671 -28.24 0.44 -3.06
N SER A 672 -28.69 1.60 -2.56
CA SER A 672 -29.03 1.77 -1.14
C SER A 672 -30.20 0.90 -0.70
N LEU A 673 -31.13 0.58 -1.62
CA LEU A 673 -32.22 -0.35 -1.35
C LEU A 673 -31.69 -1.78 -1.11
N LEU A 674 -30.72 -2.23 -1.91
CA LEU A 674 -30.06 -3.52 -1.70
C LEU A 674 -29.27 -3.53 -0.37
N HIS A 675 -28.54 -2.43 -0.06
CA HIS A 675 -27.84 -2.30 1.22
C HIS A 675 -28.81 -2.38 2.42
N ALA A 676 -30.03 -1.84 2.27
CA ALA A 676 -31.08 -1.92 3.28
C ALA A 676 -31.56 -3.37 3.47
N LEU A 677 -31.85 -4.10 2.40
CA LEU A 677 -32.32 -5.50 2.44
C LEU A 677 -31.27 -6.44 3.05
N PHE A 678 -29.98 -6.24 2.73
CA PHE A 678 -28.88 -7.03 3.29
C PHE A 678 -28.44 -6.54 4.68
N ARG A 679 -29.03 -5.45 5.22
CA ARG A 679 -28.66 -4.84 6.49
C ARG A 679 -27.15 -4.55 6.58
N LEU A 680 -26.60 -3.89 5.57
CA LEU A 680 -25.16 -3.56 5.48
C LEU A 680 -24.78 -2.28 6.23
N VAL A 681 -25.73 -1.61 6.90
CA VAL A 681 -25.54 -0.35 7.62
C VAL A 681 -26.04 -0.50 9.06
N ASP A 682 -25.42 0.23 9.98
CA ASP A 682 -25.74 0.21 11.39
C ASP A 682 -27.23 0.58 11.66
N GLN A 683 -27.89 -0.10 12.59
CA GLN A 683 -29.28 0.17 12.94
C GLN A 683 -29.53 1.61 13.41
N SER A 684 -28.53 2.27 13.98
CA SER A 684 -28.60 3.68 14.40
C SER A 684 -28.84 4.66 13.24
N ALA A 685 -28.55 4.25 12.01
CA ALA A 685 -28.73 5.06 10.79
C ALA A 685 -30.03 4.77 10.06
N ILE A 686 -30.89 3.90 10.62
CA ILE A 686 -32.13 3.41 10.00
C ILE A 686 -33.32 3.78 10.88
N SER A 687 -34.46 4.12 10.26
CA SER A 687 -35.77 4.19 10.93
C SER A 687 -36.84 3.52 10.06
N GLY A 688 -37.89 3.00 10.68
CA GLY A 688 -38.89 2.16 10.02
C GLY A 688 -38.50 0.69 10.01
N THR A 689 -39.27 -0.16 9.30
CA THR A 689 -39.09 -1.61 9.28
C THR A 689 -39.20 -2.15 7.86
N ILE A 690 -38.49 -3.26 7.60
CA ILE A 690 -38.63 -4.07 6.40
C ILE A 690 -39.15 -5.44 6.83
N LEU A 691 -40.26 -5.87 6.26
CA LEU A 691 -40.83 -7.18 6.50
C LEU A 691 -40.59 -8.07 5.26
N ILE A 692 -40.21 -9.31 5.46
CA ILE A 692 -40.19 -10.37 4.44
C ILE A 692 -41.07 -11.50 4.94
N ASP A 693 -42.15 -11.81 4.20
CA ASP A 693 -43.18 -12.77 4.63
C ASP A 693 -43.70 -12.50 6.05
N ASP A 694 -44.05 -11.24 6.34
CA ASP A 694 -44.54 -10.73 7.60
C ASP A 694 -43.53 -10.79 8.78
N ILE A 695 -42.29 -11.18 8.54
CA ILE A 695 -41.22 -11.21 9.56
C ILE A 695 -40.30 -10.00 9.38
N ASP A 696 -40.09 -9.23 10.47
CA ASP A 696 -39.15 -8.11 10.48
C ASP A 696 -37.71 -8.61 10.37
N ILE A 697 -37.03 -8.23 9.26
CA ILE A 697 -35.64 -8.60 9.02
C ILE A 697 -34.69 -8.05 10.08
N GLY A 698 -35.08 -6.99 10.81
CA GLY A 698 -34.34 -6.44 11.94
C GLY A 698 -34.17 -7.42 13.09
N ARG A 699 -35.06 -8.39 13.23
CA ARG A 699 -35.07 -9.42 14.26
C ARG A 699 -34.48 -10.76 13.85
N LEU A 700 -33.98 -10.88 12.61
CA LEU A 700 -33.32 -12.10 12.14
C LEU A 700 -31.82 -12.04 12.36
N SER A 701 -31.18 -13.21 12.51
CA SER A 701 -29.73 -13.27 12.48
C SER A 701 -29.22 -12.89 11.09
N LEU A 702 -28.07 -12.21 11.00
CA LEU A 702 -27.51 -11.76 9.72
C LEU A 702 -27.17 -12.94 8.80
N ASP A 703 -26.65 -14.02 9.38
CA ASP A 703 -26.30 -15.23 8.62
C ASP A 703 -27.54 -15.88 7.99
N HIS A 704 -28.64 -15.96 8.73
CA HIS A 704 -29.89 -16.51 8.21
C HIS A 704 -30.50 -15.63 7.13
N LEU A 705 -30.54 -14.31 7.36
CA LEU A 705 -31.07 -13.36 6.38
C LEU A 705 -30.28 -13.41 5.06
N ARG A 706 -28.96 -13.31 5.14
CA ARG A 706 -28.08 -13.21 3.98
C ARG A 706 -27.95 -14.52 3.19
N SER A 707 -28.11 -15.66 3.83
CA SER A 707 -28.11 -16.98 3.16
C SER A 707 -29.34 -17.22 2.27
N HIS A 708 -30.45 -16.50 2.51
CA HIS A 708 -31.70 -16.62 1.75
C HIS A 708 -31.92 -15.51 0.71
N LEU A 709 -30.99 -14.56 0.61
CA LEU A 709 -31.03 -13.47 -0.37
C LEU A 709 -29.85 -13.60 -1.33
N SER A 710 -30.10 -13.52 -2.64
CA SER A 710 -29.07 -13.51 -3.67
C SER A 710 -28.93 -12.12 -4.28
N VAL A 711 -27.69 -11.70 -4.55
CA VAL A 711 -27.39 -10.43 -5.20
C VAL A 711 -26.31 -10.60 -6.26
N ILE A 712 -26.49 -9.88 -7.37
CA ILE A 712 -25.44 -9.71 -8.38
C ILE A 712 -24.86 -8.31 -8.16
N PRO A 713 -23.60 -8.19 -7.70
CA PRO A 713 -22.98 -6.88 -7.48
C PRO A 713 -22.68 -6.19 -8.80
N GLN A 714 -22.61 -4.86 -8.78
CA GLN A 714 -22.27 -4.06 -9.96
C GLN A 714 -20.87 -4.36 -10.49
N VAL A 715 -19.91 -4.60 -9.59
CA VAL A 715 -18.54 -5.03 -9.92
C VAL A 715 -18.44 -6.50 -9.53
N PRO A 716 -18.34 -7.44 -10.48
CA PRO A 716 -18.17 -8.85 -10.16
C PRO A 716 -16.77 -9.09 -9.59
N VAL A 717 -16.70 -9.95 -8.57
CA VAL A 717 -15.43 -10.39 -7.98
C VAL A 717 -15.13 -11.80 -8.46
N LEU A 718 -13.97 -11.98 -9.09
CA LEU A 718 -13.47 -13.29 -9.49
C LEU A 718 -12.22 -13.62 -8.66
N PHE A 719 -12.19 -14.83 -8.12
CA PHE A 719 -11.05 -15.33 -7.38
C PHE A 719 -10.04 -16.00 -8.32
N SER A 720 -8.77 -15.81 -8.07
CA SER A 720 -7.72 -16.56 -8.76
C SER A 720 -7.91 -18.06 -8.52
N GLY A 721 -8.04 -18.82 -9.60
CA GLY A 721 -8.32 -20.26 -9.53
C GLY A 721 -9.03 -20.78 -10.77
N THR A 722 -9.70 -21.92 -10.68
CA THR A 722 -10.44 -22.49 -11.80
C THR A 722 -11.82 -21.83 -11.95
N LEU A 723 -12.39 -21.88 -13.15
CA LEU A 723 -13.78 -21.48 -13.39
C LEU A 723 -14.75 -22.29 -12.51
N ARG A 724 -14.49 -23.60 -12.35
CA ARG A 724 -15.25 -24.49 -11.46
C ARG A 724 -15.28 -23.98 -10.03
N TYR A 725 -14.12 -23.53 -9.49
CA TYR A 725 -14.02 -22.98 -8.15
C TYR A 725 -14.79 -21.64 -8.01
N ASN A 726 -14.78 -20.79 -9.03
CA ASN A 726 -15.52 -19.54 -9.02
C ASN A 726 -17.05 -19.72 -9.07
N ILE A 727 -17.53 -20.82 -9.66
CA ILE A 727 -18.98 -21.14 -9.72
C ILE A 727 -19.45 -21.79 -8.42
N ASP A 728 -18.71 -22.76 -7.92
CA ASP A 728 -19.05 -23.55 -6.73
C ASP A 728 -17.80 -23.79 -5.86
N PRO A 729 -17.42 -22.80 -5.02
CA PRO A 729 -16.23 -22.90 -4.19
C PRO A 729 -16.32 -23.96 -3.10
N PHE A 730 -17.53 -24.40 -2.76
CA PHE A 730 -17.79 -25.37 -1.70
C PHE A 730 -18.04 -26.80 -2.22
N HIS A 731 -17.97 -27.02 -3.54
CA HIS A 731 -18.20 -28.31 -4.20
C HIS A 731 -19.54 -28.95 -3.83
N GLN A 732 -20.60 -28.15 -3.74
CA GLN A 732 -21.95 -28.62 -3.37
C GLN A 732 -22.73 -29.17 -4.57
N PHE A 733 -22.35 -28.81 -5.79
CA PHE A 733 -23.07 -29.14 -7.02
C PHE A 733 -22.21 -29.99 -7.95
N SER A 734 -22.88 -30.79 -8.82
CA SER A 734 -22.20 -31.59 -9.83
C SER A 734 -21.71 -30.73 -11.02
N ASP A 735 -20.73 -31.25 -11.76
CA ASP A 735 -20.22 -30.57 -12.95
C ASP A 735 -21.29 -30.41 -14.05
N GLU A 736 -22.24 -31.32 -14.11
CA GLU A 736 -23.37 -31.22 -15.04
C GLU A 736 -24.30 -30.06 -14.70
N GLU A 737 -24.54 -29.81 -13.42
CA GLU A 737 -25.33 -28.65 -12.96
C GLU A 737 -24.59 -27.35 -13.22
N CYS A 738 -23.29 -27.30 -13.00
CA CYS A 738 -22.46 -26.15 -13.34
C CYS A 738 -22.50 -25.85 -14.85
N LEU A 739 -22.44 -26.87 -15.69
CA LEU A 739 -22.56 -26.70 -17.15
C LEU A 739 -23.95 -26.25 -17.58
N ARG A 740 -25.02 -26.67 -16.90
CA ARG A 740 -26.40 -26.18 -17.14
C ARG A 740 -26.53 -24.69 -16.82
N VAL A 741 -25.95 -24.26 -15.70
CA VAL A 741 -25.94 -22.82 -15.33
C VAL A 741 -25.17 -22.01 -16.36
N LEU A 742 -23.99 -22.48 -16.79
CA LEU A 742 -23.20 -21.84 -17.84
C LEU A 742 -23.93 -21.79 -19.19
N GLU A 743 -24.76 -22.77 -19.51
CA GLU A 743 -25.61 -22.74 -20.70
C GLU A 743 -26.70 -21.66 -20.60
N ALA A 744 -27.33 -21.52 -19.44
CA ALA A 744 -28.34 -20.51 -19.20
C ALA A 744 -27.80 -19.08 -19.36
N VAL A 745 -26.54 -18.83 -18.99
CA VAL A 745 -25.84 -17.54 -19.17
C VAL A 745 -25.01 -17.44 -20.46
N GLN A 746 -25.19 -18.38 -21.42
CA GLN A 746 -24.55 -18.40 -22.75
C GLN A 746 -23.02 -18.56 -22.73
N LEU A 747 -22.41 -19.03 -21.63
CA LEU A 747 -20.97 -19.25 -21.50
C LEU A 747 -20.54 -20.69 -21.83
N LYS A 748 -21.47 -21.62 -22.09
CA LYS A 748 -21.15 -23.03 -22.36
C LYS A 748 -20.21 -23.25 -23.54
N GLN A 749 -20.33 -22.41 -24.59
CA GLN A 749 -19.48 -22.51 -25.77
C GLN A 749 -18.01 -22.15 -25.46
N LEU A 750 -17.78 -21.14 -24.61
CA LEU A 750 -16.44 -20.76 -24.14
C LEU A 750 -15.76 -21.93 -23.43
N VAL A 751 -16.49 -22.63 -22.55
CA VAL A 751 -15.98 -23.77 -21.81
C VAL A 751 -15.75 -24.99 -22.69
N ARG A 752 -16.63 -25.28 -23.66
CA ARG A 752 -16.46 -26.38 -24.62
C ARG A 752 -15.30 -26.21 -25.58
N ASN A 753 -15.03 -24.97 -25.98
CA ASN A 753 -13.96 -24.67 -26.92
C ASN A 753 -12.57 -24.60 -26.25
N HIS A 754 -12.52 -24.55 -24.92
CA HIS A 754 -11.24 -24.53 -24.19
C HIS A 754 -10.84 -25.96 -23.81
N PRO A 755 -9.56 -26.34 -24.00
CA PRO A 755 -9.07 -27.70 -23.72
C PRO A 755 -9.25 -28.11 -22.26
N ASP A 756 -9.15 -27.17 -21.32
CA ASP A 756 -9.28 -27.42 -19.88
C ASP A 756 -10.72 -27.38 -19.39
N GLY A 757 -11.71 -27.02 -20.20
CA GLY A 757 -13.12 -27.02 -19.86
C GLY A 757 -13.43 -26.18 -18.61
N LEU A 758 -14.08 -26.79 -17.59
CA LEU A 758 -14.38 -26.17 -16.29
C LEU A 758 -13.12 -25.85 -15.45
N HIS A 759 -11.99 -26.45 -15.77
CA HIS A 759 -10.70 -26.21 -15.10
C HIS A 759 -9.93 -25.02 -15.70
N LEU A 760 -10.52 -24.28 -16.66
CA LEU A 760 -9.99 -23.03 -17.17
C LEU A 760 -9.57 -22.13 -16.01
N LEU A 761 -8.31 -21.68 -16.02
CA LEU A 761 -7.78 -20.77 -15.02
C LEU A 761 -8.33 -19.35 -15.24
N VAL A 762 -8.88 -18.80 -14.19
CA VAL A 762 -9.38 -17.43 -14.11
C VAL A 762 -8.38 -16.63 -13.29
N ALA A 763 -7.94 -15.52 -13.83
CA ALA A 763 -7.13 -14.57 -13.10
C ALA A 763 -8.02 -13.69 -12.20
N GLU A 764 -7.45 -13.19 -11.12
CA GLU A 764 -8.10 -12.21 -10.26
C GLU A 764 -8.39 -10.93 -11.05
N SER A 765 -9.63 -10.42 -10.94
CA SER A 765 -10.10 -9.21 -11.65
C SER A 765 -9.86 -7.94 -10.84
#